data_15fb3a52bb714bb7179de2d137570c37
#
_entry.id   15fb3a52bb714bb7179de2d137570c37
#
_cell.length_a   1.000
_cell.length_b   1.000
_cell.length_c   1.000
_cell.angle_alpha   90.00
_cell.angle_beta   90.00
_cell.angle_gamma   90.00
#
_symmetry.space_group_name_H-M   'P 1'
#
loop_
_entity.id
_entity.type
_entity.pdbx_description
1 polymer ?
#
loop_
_entity_poly.entity_id
_entity_poly.type
_entity_poly.pdbx_seq_one_letter_code
_entity_poly.pdbx_strand_id
1 'polypeptide(L)'
;MLVLKRDGHRESVKFDKITARIEKLCYGLDPKLVNPVEVAMKVINGLYDGVSTHELDSLAAEIAATMTTRHPDFAKLAARIAVSNLHKTTSKSFSNTMKRLYQHVDTKTGQNAPMISKETWKVIKNNAAVLDDAIFYDRDFSYDFFGFKTLERSYLMKIEGKVVERPQHLLMRVAVGIHGEDIPAAIETYDLLSEKWFTHATPTLFNAGTPKPQLSSCFLLTMKDDSIDGIYDTLKNCAKISQSAGGIGLSVHNVRAKGSYIKGTGGTSNGIVPMLRNFDMTARYVDQGGGKRKGSFAIYLEPWHADVFEFLDLKKNHGKEEMRARDLFYAMWIPDLFMKRVESNETWSLFCPNEAPGLADCYGEEFERLYEKYEKEGKFRKQIKAQDLWFEILESQIETGTPYILYKDAANKKSNQKNLGTIKSSNLCTEIIEYTSEDEIAVCNLASIALPKFIIDGKFDHQKLYEITKVATRNLNKVIDVNYYPVPEAKKSNMRHRPIGLGVQGLADAFILLRMPFDSEEARGLNKDIFETIYFGAMEASMELSKVSGAYETFKGSPVSKGIFQFDMWGVTPDSGRWNWEQLKRDVKQFGVRNSLLVAPMPTASTSQILGNNECFEPYTSNIYTRRTLSGEFIVVNKHLMKDLMSSGLWSDTMRQKLIGANGSIQSISEIPQNIKDIYKTVWEISQKAIIDMSADRGAYICQSQSLNIHITNPNFGKLTSMHFYAWKKGLKTGMYYLRSTAAADAIKFTLDKVNMQQPAQEGILQEGIIEPSIVQSVAPLVLEAQQTIQYEDQPMLAYEQKRADMACSLDSPDACEACGS
;
A
#
# COMPACT_ATOMS: atom_id res chain seq x y z
N MET A 1 43.04 16.41 -16.11
CA MET A 1 41.99 15.57 -15.54
C MET A 1 41.61 14.48 -16.55
N LEU A 2 41.67 13.24 -16.16
CA LEU A 2 41.39 12.07 -16.98
C LEU A 2 40.06 11.42 -16.55
N VAL A 3 39.30 10.88 -17.51
CA VAL A 3 38.12 10.03 -17.25
C VAL A 3 38.40 8.59 -17.62
N LEU A 4 37.86 7.68 -16.82
CA LEU A 4 37.89 6.25 -17.10
C LEU A 4 36.69 5.86 -17.96
N LYS A 5 36.96 5.37 -19.17
CA LYS A 5 35.91 4.89 -20.09
C LYS A 5 35.41 3.50 -19.67
N ARG A 6 34.24 3.09 -20.20
CA ARG A 6 33.64 1.77 -19.89
C ARG A 6 34.45 0.57 -20.32
N ASP A 7 35.30 0.73 -21.33
CA ASP A 7 36.28 -0.27 -21.84
C ASP A 7 37.61 -0.27 -21.06
N GLY A 8 37.72 0.57 -20.01
CA GLY A 8 38.87 0.63 -19.12
C GLY A 8 39.99 1.58 -19.55
N HIS A 9 39.93 2.20 -20.74
CA HIS A 9 40.98 3.16 -21.13
C HIS A 9 40.71 4.55 -20.48
N ARG A 10 41.77 5.33 -20.32
CA ARG A 10 41.72 6.71 -19.82
C ARG A 10 41.74 7.72 -20.98
N GLU A 11 40.91 8.71 -20.93
CA GLU A 11 40.83 9.80 -21.91
C GLU A 11 40.81 11.15 -21.19
N SER A 12 41.40 12.17 -21.81
CA SER A 12 41.33 13.55 -21.29
C SER A 12 39.86 14.05 -21.28
N VAL A 13 39.46 14.69 -20.19
CA VAL A 13 38.10 15.27 -20.07
C VAL A 13 37.87 16.31 -21.15
N LYS A 14 36.77 16.18 -21.88
CA LYS A 14 36.26 17.16 -22.84
C LYS A 14 34.86 17.60 -22.40
N PHE A 15 34.75 18.82 -21.94
CA PHE A 15 33.51 19.39 -21.43
C PHE A 15 32.38 19.39 -22.49
N ASP A 16 32.73 19.66 -23.74
CA ASP A 16 31.78 19.63 -24.87
C ASP A 16 31.13 18.24 -25.03
N LYS A 17 31.85 17.15 -24.73
CA LYS A 17 31.30 15.80 -24.78
C LYS A 17 30.24 15.56 -23.71
N ILE A 18 30.36 16.20 -22.52
CA ILE A 18 29.38 16.12 -21.44
C ILE A 18 28.11 16.85 -21.85
N THR A 19 28.26 18.09 -22.34
CA THR A 19 27.11 18.89 -22.83
C THR A 19 26.39 18.20 -23.98
N ALA A 20 27.10 17.77 -25.01
CA ALA A 20 26.52 17.04 -26.15
C ALA A 20 25.84 15.74 -25.76
N ARG A 21 26.33 15.06 -24.70
CA ARG A 21 25.73 13.85 -24.16
C ARG A 21 24.36 14.12 -23.52
N ILE A 22 24.23 15.21 -22.78
CA ILE A 22 22.98 15.64 -22.12
C ILE A 22 22.01 16.16 -23.19
N GLU A 23 22.48 17.01 -24.10
CA GLU A 23 21.71 17.59 -25.20
C GLU A 23 20.99 16.54 -26.05
N LYS A 24 21.68 15.45 -26.40
CA LYS A 24 21.08 14.31 -27.13
C LYS A 24 19.86 13.69 -26.43
N LEU A 25 19.69 13.88 -25.13
CA LEU A 25 18.59 13.33 -24.33
C LEU A 25 17.49 14.36 -24.04
N CYS A 26 17.67 15.62 -24.52
CA CYS A 26 16.68 16.70 -24.37
C CYS A 26 15.60 16.70 -25.47
N TYR A 27 15.55 15.71 -26.35
CA TYR A 27 14.56 15.66 -27.44
C TYR A 27 13.12 15.73 -26.89
N GLY A 28 12.29 16.60 -27.50
CA GLY A 28 10.88 16.79 -27.11
C GLY A 28 10.67 17.40 -25.71
N LEU A 29 11.72 17.95 -25.07
CA LEU A 29 11.61 18.77 -23.88
C LEU A 29 11.59 20.25 -24.26
N ASP A 30 11.08 21.12 -23.40
CA ASP A 30 11.03 22.55 -23.65
C ASP A 30 12.45 23.17 -23.61
N PRO A 31 13.02 23.59 -24.77
CA PRO A 31 14.40 24.07 -24.83
C PRO A 31 14.61 25.43 -24.15
N LYS A 32 13.54 26.18 -23.84
CA LYS A 32 13.61 27.45 -23.11
C LYS A 32 13.76 27.25 -21.62
N LEU A 33 13.26 26.11 -21.10
CA LEU A 33 13.18 25.83 -19.68
C LEU A 33 14.19 24.77 -19.25
N VAL A 34 14.51 23.80 -20.13
CA VAL A 34 15.49 22.74 -19.88
C VAL A 34 16.77 23.00 -20.67
N ASN A 35 17.71 23.69 -20.02
CA ASN A 35 19.00 24.00 -20.62
C ASN A 35 20.06 22.91 -20.32
N PRO A 36 20.53 22.14 -21.32
CA PRO A 36 21.53 21.11 -21.14
C PRO A 36 22.89 21.66 -20.66
N VAL A 37 23.23 22.89 -21.02
CA VAL A 37 24.49 23.54 -20.62
C VAL A 37 24.51 23.76 -19.11
N GLU A 38 23.40 24.20 -18.53
CA GLU A 38 23.31 24.40 -17.06
C GLU A 38 23.54 23.11 -16.27
N VAL A 39 22.94 22.00 -16.73
CA VAL A 39 23.16 20.67 -16.15
C VAL A 39 24.63 20.27 -16.31
N ALA A 40 25.20 20.44 -17.49
CA ALA A 40 26.59 20.12 -17.79
C ALA A 40 27.58 20.92 -16.91
N MET A 41 27.37 22.20 -16.70
CA MET A 41 28.20 23.05 -15.82
C MET A 41 28.18 22.55 -14.38
N LYS A 42 27.03 22.17 -13.86
CA LYS A 42 26.94 21.58 -12.50
C LYS A 42 27.66 20.23 -12.40
N VAL A 43 27.59 19.38 -13.45
CA VAL A 43 28.33 18.13 -13.54
C VAL A 43 29.86 18.39 -13.54
N ILE A 44 30.28 19.37 -14.32
CA ILE A 44 31.69 19.74 -14.45
C ILE A 44 32.26 20.18 -13.08
N ASN A 45 31.50 20.93 -12.29
CA ASN A 45 31.92 21.35 -10.95
C ASN A 45 32.11 20.18 -9.95
N GLY A 46 31.49 19.03 -10.21
CA GLY A 46 31.63 17.79 -9.40
C GLY A 46 32.71 16.83 -9.92
N LEU A 47 33.51 17.19 -10.91
CA LEU A 47 34.51 16.33 -11.52
C LEU A 47 35.75 16.13 -10.63
N TYR A 48 36.26 14.91 -10.58
CA TYR A 48 37.57 14.57 -10.02
C TYR A 48 38.38 13.69 -11.00
N ASP A 49 39.72 13.62 -10.79
CA ASP A 49 40.55 12.85 -11.67
C ASP A 49 40.33 11.34 -11.55
N GLY A 50 40.17 10.66 -12.66
CA GLY A 50 39.89 9.22 -12.71
C GLY A 50 38.40 8.85 -12.60
N VAL A 51 37.47 9.83 -12.54
CA VAL A 51 36.03 9.54 -12.52
C VAL A 51 35.62 8.70 -13.73
N SER A 52 34.80 7.68 -13.52
CA SER A 52 34.30 6.87 -14.63
C SER A 52 33.16 7.57 -15.40
N THR A 53 33.05 7.26 -16.69
CA THR A 53 31.91 7.76 -17.49
C THR A 53 30.57 7.23 -17.04
N HIS A 54 30.53 6.12 -16.29
CA HIS A 54 29.33 5.61 -15.62
C HIS A 54 28.90 6.52 -14.46
N GLU A 55 29.86 6.90 -13.61
CA GLU A 55 29.63 7.84 -12.49
C GLU A 55 29.25 9.22 -12.99
N LEU A 56 29.83 9.70 -14.11
CA LEU A 56 29.43 10.96 -14.74
C LEU A 56 27.97 10.95 -15.21
N ASP A 57 27.53 9.89 -15.86
CA ASP A 57 26.13 9.74 -16.27
C ASP A 57 25.21 9.68 -15.03
N SER A 58 25.62 9.01 -13.93
CA SER A 58 24.86 8.97 -12.67
C SER A 58 24.77 10.35 -12.03
N LEU A 59 25.88 11.06 -11.91
CA LEU A 59 25.91 12.44 -11.39
C LEU A 59 25.04 13.39 -12.22
N ALA A 60 25.09 13.29 -13.56
CA ALA A 60 24.26 14.10 -14.44
C ALA A 60 22.76 13.83 -14.25
N ALA A 61 22.38 12.56 -14.06
CA ALA A 61 20.98 12.20 -13.78
C ALA A 61 20.52 12.76 -12.43
N GLU A 62 21.33 12.67 -11.39
CA GLU A 62 21.03 13.20 -10.07
C GLU A 62 20.92 14.73 -10.06
N ILE A 63 21.84 15.43 -10.72
CA ILE A 63 21.76 16.89 -10.89
C ILE A 63 20.48 17.29 -11.61
N ALA A 64 20.14 16.64 -12.72
CA ALA A 64 18.89 16.90 -13.40
C ALA A 64 17.68 16.63 -12.50
N ALA A 65 17.72 15.58 -11.68
CA ALA A 65 16.66 15.27 -10.71
C ALA A 65 16.49 16.35 -9.63
N THR A 66 17.57 16.98 -9.15
CA THR A 66 17.47 18.11 -8.20
C THR A 66 16.82 19.36 -8.84
N MET A 67 16.88 19.47 -10.15
CA MET A 67 16.30 20.59 -10.90
C MET A 67 14.81 20.39 -11.24
N THR A 68 14.20 19.27 -10.86
CA THR A 68 12.78 18.95 -11.09
C THR A 68 11.85 20.01 -10.47
N THR A 69 12.27 20.68 -9.43
CA THR A 69 11.52 21.79 -8.80
C THR A 69 11.46 23.05 -9.66
N ARG A 70 12.27 23.16 -10.72
CA ARG A 70 12.21 24.27 -11.68
C ARG A 70 11.26 23.99 -12.83
N HIS A 71 11.32 22.75 -13.35
CA HIS A 71 10.45 22.30 -14.43
C HIS A 71 10.28 20.77 -14.39
N PRO A 72 9.05 20.22 -14.61
CA PRO A 72 8.81 18.77 -14.59
C PRO A 72 9.65 17.98 -15.60
N ASP A 73 10.03 18.59 -16.72
CA ASP A 73 10.83 17.92 -17.75
C ASP A 73 12.25 17.57 -17.31
N PHE A 74 12.76 18.18 -16.23
CA PHE A 74 14.03 17.73 -15.63
C PHE A 74 13.93 16.32 -15.04
N ALA A 75 12.76 15.90 -14.55
CA ALA A 75 12.54 14.51 -14.11
C ALA A 75 12.63 13.53 -15.29
N LYS A 76 12.13 13.93 -16.47
CA LYS A 76 12.25 13.16 -17.70
C LYS A 76 13.70 13.10 -18.18
N LEU A 77 14.41 14.23 -18.18
CA LEU A 77 15.83 14.28 -18.55
C LEU A 77 16.66 13.40 -17.63
N ALA A 78 16.48 13.51 -16.33
CA ALA A 78 17.15 12.68 -15.32
C ALA A 78 16.94 11.19 -15.57
N ALA A 79 15.70 10.76 -15.80
CA ALA A 79 15.36 9.40 -16.15
C ALA A 79 16.03 8.93 -17.43
N ARG A 80 16.00 9.75 -18.49
CA ARG A 80 16.64 9.43 -19.79
C ARG A 80 18.14 9.24 -19.67
N ILE A 81 18.82 10.07 -18.87
CA ILE A 81 20.25 9.92 -18.61
C ILE A 81 20.52 8.60 -17.89
N ALA A 82 19.76 8.31 -16.83
CA ALA A 82 19.90 7.08 -16.04
C ALA A 82 19.60 5.82 -16.88
N VAL A 83 18.51 5.81 -17.65
CA VAL A 83 18.15 4.73 -18.59
C VAL A 83 19.23 4.51 -19.63
N SER A 84 19.71 5.58 -20.27
CA SER A 84 20.79 5.47 -21.25
C SER A 84 22.10 4.97 -20.65
N ASN A 85 22.39 5.32 -19.37
CA ASN A 85 23.52 4.77 -18.64
C ASN A 85 23.38 3.25 -18.46
N LEU A 86 22.21 2.77 -18.04
CA LEU A 86 21.90 1.34 -17.91
C LEU A 86 22.01 0.62 -19.27
N HIS A 87 21.46 1.19 -20.35
CA HIS A 87 21.51 0.60 -21.67
C HIS A 87 22.92 0.40 -22.22
N LYS A 88 23.87 1.28 -21.83
CA LYS A 88 25.29 1.16 -22.22
C LYS A 88 26.03 0.03 -21.49
N THR A 89 25.52 -0.42 -20.35
CA THR A 89 26.14 -1.45 -19.51
C THR A 89 25.44 -2.81 -19.60
N THR A 90 24.30 -2.87 -20.30
CA THR A 90 23.45 -4.07 -20.42
C THR A 90 23.27 -4.50 -21.87
N SER A 91 23.06 -5.81 -22.08
CA SER A 91 22.75 -6.36 -23.42
C SER A 91 21.44 -5.80 -23.95
N LYS A 92 21.38 -5.53 -25.28
CA LYS A 92 20.14 -5.19 -25.97
C LYS A 92 19.23 -6.40 -26.19
N SER A 93 19.80 -7.63 -26.32
CA SER A 93 19.02 -8.83 -26.56
C SER A 93 18.42 -9.38 -25.25
N PHE A 94 17.13 -9.54 -25.22
CA PHE A 94 16.39 -10.18 -24.15
C PHE A 94 16.80 -11.65 -24.00
N SER A 95 16.79 -12.41 -25.10
CA SER A 95 17.10 -13.83 -25.09
C SER A 95 18.54 -14.11 -24.59
N ASN A 96 19.52 -13.28 -24.98
CA ASN A 96 20.88 -13.39 -24.47
C ASN A 96 20.98 -13.05 -22.95
N THR A 97 20.25 -12.04 -22.51
CA THR A 97 20.17 -11.70 -21.06
C THR A 97 19.60 -12.88 -20.27
N MET A 98 18.50 -13.45 -20.72
CA MET A 98 17.87 -14.61 -20.07
C MET A 98 18.76 -15.85 -20.10
N LYS A 99 19.49 -16.09 -21.20
CA LYS A 99 20.51 -17.15 -21.28
C LYS A 99 21.58 -16.99 -20.21
N ARG A 100 22.12 -15.76 -20.06
CA ARG A 100 23.14 -15.44 -19.05
C ARG A 100 22.62 -15.69 -17.64
N LEU A 101 21.37 -15.31 -17.33
CA LEU A 101 20.74 -15.54 -16.05
C LEU A 101 20.47 -17.03 -15.79
N TYR A 102 20.09 -17.79 -16.81
CA TYR A 102 19.89 -19.23 -16.72
C TYR A 102 21.19 -19.99 -16.49
N GLN A 103 22.28 -19.58 -17.12
CA GLN A 103 23.60 -20.20 -17.02
C GLN A 103 24.45 -19.65 -15.87
N HIS A 104 23.85 -18.89 -14.98
CA HIS A 104 24.58 -18.27 -13.87
C HIS A 104 25.20 -19.32 -12.94
N VAL A 105 26.47 -19.12 -12.62
CA VAL A 105 27.25 -19.90 -11.65
C VAL A 105 27.66 -18.95 -10.52
N ASP A 106 27.41 -19.33 -9.30
CA ASP A 106 27.88 -18.57 -8.13
C ASP A 106 29.40 -18.62 -8.08
N THR A 107 30.05 -17.47 -8.23
CA THR A 107 31.52 -17.35 -8.28
C THR A 107 32.20 -17.73 -6.97
N LYS A 108 31.51 -17.66 -5.82
CA LYS A 108 32.06 -18.01 -4.52
C LYS A 108 32.05 -19.52 -4.26
N THR A 109 31.01 -20.20 -4.71
CA THR A 109 30.81 -21.63 -4.45
C THR A 109 31.14 -22.50 -5.67
N GLY A 110 31.19 -21.93 -6.86
CA GLY A 110 31.37 -22.66 -8.13
C GLY A 110 30.12 -23.49 -8.53
N GLN A 111 29.01 -23.35 -7.81
CA GLN A 111 27.79 -24.12 -8.07
C GLN A 111 26.88 -23.42 -9.09
N ASN A 112 26.17 -24.22 -9.87
CA ASN A 112 25.12 -23.70 -10.74
C ASN A 112 24.03 -23.05 -9.89
N ALA A 113 23.72 -21.79 -10.15
CA ALA A 113 22.73 -20.99 -9.46
C ALA A 113 21.81 -20.26 -10.46
N PRO A 114 21.03 -20.99 -11.27
CA PRO A 114 20.18 -20.39 -12.29
C PRO A 114 19.16 -19.44 -11.67
N MET A 115 19.04 -18.25 -12.26
CA MET A 115 18.05 -17.25 -11.85
C MET A 115 16.76 -17.30 -12.68
N ILE A 116 16.79 -18.00 -13.81
CA ILE A 116 15.63 -18.29 -14.67
C ILE A 116 15.36 -19.79 -14.62
N SER A 117 14.09 -20.20 -14.60
CA SER A 117 13.70 -21.61 -14.57
C SER A 117 14.03 -22.31 -15.89
N LYS A 118 14.22 -23.61 -15.84
CA LYS A 118 14.46 -24.43 -17.02
C LYS A 118 13.30 -24.35 -18.02
N GLU A 119 12.09 -24.36 -17.54
CA GLU A 119 10.85 -24.26 -18.31
C GLU A 119 10.78 -22.91 -19.03
N THR A 120 10.95 -21.81 -18.29
CA THR A 120 10.95 -20.45 -18.85
C THR A 120 12.06 -20.27 -19.87
N TRP A 121 13.28 -20.77 -19.57
CA TRP A 121 14.38 -20.71 -20.54
C TRP A 121 14.08 -21.50 -21.81
N LYS A 122 13.47 -22.67 -21.72
CA LYS A 122 13.06 -23.47 -22.88
C LYS A 122 12.13 -22.70 -23.79
N VAL A 123 11.11 -22.06 -23.23
CA VAL A 123 10.15 -21.23 -23.99
C VAL A 123 10.87 -20.07 -24.68
N ILE A 124 11.70 -19.33 -23.94
CA ILE A 124 12.44 -18.16 -24.47
C ILE A 124 13.39 -18.60 -25.59
N LYS A 125 14.15 -19.69 -25.39
CA LYS A 125 15.10 -20.21 -26.40
C LYS A 125 14.40 -20.58 -27.70
N ASN A 126 13.24 -21.26 -27.63
CA ASN A 126 12.50 -21.70 -28.80
C ASN A 126 11.81 -20.54 -29.54
N ASN A 127 11.57 -19.42 -28.90
CA ASN A 127 10.87 -18.27 -29.46
C ASN A 127 11.73 -16.98 -29.44
N ALA A 128 13.08 -17.14 -29.39
CA ALA A 128 13.97 -16.02 -29.14
C ALA A 128 13.81 -14.87 -30.14
N ALA A 129 13.71 -15.18 -31.42
CA ALA A 129 13.57 -14.17 -32.47
C ALA A 129 12.28 -13.35 -32.31
N VAL A 130 11.16 -14.02 -32.09
CA VAL A 130 9.83 -13.35 -31.92
C VAL A 130 9.80 -12.51 -30.68
N LEU A 131 10.33 -13.02 -29.57
CA LEU A 131 10.34 -12.29 -28.29
C LEU A 131 11.31 -11.09 -28.29
N ASP A 132 12.50 -11.26 -28.89
CA ASP A 132 13.47 -10.17 -29.04
C ASP A 132 12.93 -9.05 -29.95
N ASP A 133 12.20 -9.38 -31.02
CA ASP A 133 11.62 -8.44 -31.99
C ASP A 133 10.41 -7.69 -31.38
N ALA A 134 9.66 -8.33 -30.51
CA ALA A 134 8.49 -7.73 -29.85
C ALA A 134 8.85 -6.62 -28.83
N ILE A 135 10.11 -6.47 -28.45
CA ILE A 135 10.49 -5.54 -27.38
C ILE A 135 10.76 -4.13 -27.92
N PHE A 136 10.07 -3.14 -27.34
CA PHE A 136 10.24 -1.72 -27.62
C PHE A 136 11.08 -1.02 -26.55
N TYR A 137 12.40 -0.97 -26.72
CA TYR A 137 13.33 -0.40 -25.75
C TYR A 137 13.14 1.10 -25.50
N ASP A 138 12.56 1.84 -26.45
CA ASP A 138 12.25 3.27 -26.28
C ASP A 138 11.24 3.54 -25.16
N ARG A 139 10.42 2.55 -24.81
CA ARG A 139 9.48 2.64 -23.68
C ARG A 139 10.19 2.76 -22.33
N ASP A 140 11.47 2.33 -22.20
CA ASP A 140 12.28 2.57 -21.00
C ASP A 140 12.46 4.08 -20.71
N PHE A 141 12.50 4.93 -21.74
CA PHE A 141 12.63 6.37 -21.61
C PHE A 141 11.33 7.09 -21.19
N SER A 142 10.25 6.35 -21.03
CA SER A 142 8.97 6.88 -20.54
C SER A 142 8.83 6.91 -19.00
N TYR A 143 9.76 6.31 -18.27
CA TYR A 143 9.78 6.39 -16.81
C TYR A 143 10.24 7.78 -16.34
N ASP A 144 9.76 8.19 -15.16
CA ASP A 144 10.42 9.28 -14.44
C ASP A 144 11.64 8.76 -13.66
N PHE A 145 12.45 9.68 -13.15
CA PHE A 145 13.70 9.33 -12.47
C PHE A 145 13.48 8.39 -11.27
N PHE A 146 12.47 8.69 -10.44
CA PHE A 146 12.22 7.92 -9.22
C PHE A 146 11.61 6.55 -9.51
N GLY A 147 10.72 6.47 -10.49
CA GLY A 147 10.18 5.20 -10.98
C GLY A 147 11.25 4.29 -11.54
N PHE A 148 12.14 4.85 -12.37
CA PHE A 148 13.28 4.11 -12.92
C PHE A 148 14.26 3.67 -11.82
N LYS A 149 14.62 4.56 -10.89
CA LYS A 149 15.52 4.21 -9.76
C LYS A 149 14.92 3.15 -8.83
N THR A 150 13.61 3.14 -8.66
CA THR A 150 12.91 2.08 -7.93
C THR A 150 13.06 0.72 -8.62
N LEU A 151 12.87 0.68 -9.95
CA LEU A 151 13.12 -0.54 -10.74
C LEU A 151 14.57 -0.99 -10.65
N GLU A 152 15.54 -0.10 -10.93
CA GLU A 152 16.97 -0.40 -10.94
C GLU A 152 17.47 -0.95 -9.59
N ARG A 153 17.03 -0.32 -8.50
CA ARG A 153 17.48 -0.69 -7.16
C ARG A 153 16.90 -2.02 -6.68
N SER A 154 15.61 -2.26 -6.92
CA SER A 154 14.86 -3.30 -6.21
C SER A 154 14.29 -4.40 -7.09
N TYR A 155 14.07 -4.17 -8.39
CA TYR A 155 13.34 -5.09 -9.26
C TYR A 155 14.18 -5.76 -10.33
N LEU A 156 15.10 -5.03 -10.97
CA LEU A 156 15.93 -5.57 -12.03
C LEU A 156 16.93 -6.62 -11.50
N MET A 157 17.08 -7.71 -12.21
CA MET A 157 17.99 -8.79 -11.82
C MET A 157 19.46 -8.36 -11.91
N LYS A 158 20.23 -8.83 -10.95
CA LYS A 158 21.65 -8.50 -10.77
C LYS A 158 22.51 -9.75 -10.72
N ILE A 159 23.68 -9.69 -11.32
CA ILE A 159 24.75 -10.67 -11.15
C ILE A 159 25.91 -9.96 -10.46
N GLU A 160 26.38 -10.49 -9.35
CA GLU A 160 27.45 -9.88 -8.52
C GLU A 160 27.20 -8.40 -8.19
N GLY A 161 25.97 -8.06 -7.85
CA GLY A 161 25.56 -6.70 -7.51
C GLY A 161 25.35 -5.75 -8.71
N LYS A 162 25.72 -6.17 -9.92
CA LYS A 162 25.57 -5.39 -11.17
C LYS A 162 24.26 -5.73 -11.86
N VAL A 163 23.47 -4.72 -12.22
CA VAL A 163 22.22 -4.88 -12.96
C VAL A 163 22.52 -5.42 -14.37
N VAL A 164 21.85 -6.49 -14.76
CA VAL A 164 21.96 -7.11 -16.09
C VAL A 164 20.67 -7.05 -16.89
N GLU A 165 19.55 -6.92 -16.24
CA GLU A 165 18.21 -6.85 -16.81
C GLU A 165 17.83 -5.38 -17.09
N ARG A 166 17.18 -5.12 -18.25
CA ARG A 166 16.54 -3.82 -18.55
C ARG A 166 15.08 -3.84 -18.08
N PRO A 167 14.40 -2.69 -17.87
CA PRO A 167 12.98 -2.69 -17.54
C PRO A 167 12.13 -3.49 -18.54
N GLN A 168 12.36 -3.34 -19.85
CA GLN A 168 11.62 -4.11 -20.85
C GLN A 168 11.90 -5.62 -20.77
N HIS A 169 13.12 -6.02 -20.39
CA HIS A 169 13.44 -7.42 -20.14
C HIS A 169 12.66 -7.99 -18.96
N LEU A 170 12.55 -7.22 -17.87
CA LEU A 170 11.75 -7.60 -16.70
C LEU A 170 10.29 -7.84 -17.11
N LEU A 171 9.69 -6.90 -17.85
CA LEU A 171 8.29 -7.00 -18.26
C LEU A 171 8.04 -8.20 -19.19
N MET A 172 8.94 -8.46 -20.14
CA MET A 172 8.83 -9.64 -21.02
C MET A 172 9.06 -10.94 -20.25
N ARG A 173 10.02 -10.98 -19.31
CA ARG A 173 10.22 -12.13 -18.42
C ARG A 173 8.98 -12.45 -17.60
N VAL A 174 8.33 -11.42 -17.05
CA VAL A 174 7.08 -11.57 -16.29
C VAL A 174 5.98 -12.13 -17.18
N ALA A 175 5.79 -11.57 -18.37
CA ALA A 175 4.79 -12.03 -19.34
C ALA A 175 4.99 -13.48 -19.75
N VAL A 176 6.23 -13.88 -20.10
CA VAL A 176 6.55 -15.27 -20.43
C VAL A 176 6.42 -16.19 -19.21
N GLY A 177 6.81 -15.72 -18.02
CA GLY A 177 6.67 -16.48 -16.78
C GLY A 177 5.21 -16.78 -16.41
N ILE A 178 4.28 -15.92 -16.79
CA ILE A 178 2.83 -16.12 -16.59
C ILE A 178 2.23 -17.01 -17.68
N HIS A 179 2.54 -16.74 -18.94
CA HIS A 179 1.84 -17.35 -20.08
C HIS A 179 2.53 -18.60 -20.65
N GLY A 180 3.82 -18.82 -20.35
CA GLY A 180 4.55 -19.98 -20.82
C GLY A 180 4.61 -20.03 -22.36
N GLU A 181 4.14 -21.12 -22.96
CA GLU A 181 4.17 -21.35 -24.41
C GLU A 181 3.14 -20.53 -25.20
N ASP A 182 2.21 -19.86 -24.52
CA ASP A 182 1.22 -18.95 -25.14
C ASP A 182 1.87 -17.61 -25.48
N ILE A 183 2.67 -17.60 -26.55
CA ILE A 183 3.45 -16.42 -26.96
C ILE A 183 2.57 -15.20 -27.32
N PRO A 184 1.42 -15.35 -28.04
CA PRO A 184 0.55 -14.22 -28.30
C PRO A 184 0.05 -13.54 -27.00
N ALA A 185 -0.39 -14.32 -26.02
CA ALA A 185 -0.83 -13.78 -24.72
C ALA A 185 0.33 -13.15 -23.93
N ALA A 186 1.54 -13.71 -24.04
CA ALA A 186 2.74 -13.12 -23.42
C ALA A 186 3.07 -11.76 -24.03
N ILE A 187 3.01 -11.61 -25.36
CA ILE A 187 3.26 -10.33 -26.05
C ILE A 187 2.17 -9.30 -25.71
N GLU A 188 0.88 -9.69 -25.72
CA GLU A 188 -0.22 -8.81 -25.30
C GLU A 188 0.02 -8.28 -23.88
N THR A 189 0.36 -9.17 -22.96
CA THR A 189 0.64 -8.79 -21.56
C THR A 189 1.86 -7.88 -21.46
N TYR A 190 2.94 -8.20 -22.17
CA TYR A 190 4.14 -7.35 -22.25
C TYR A 190 3.79 -5.95 -22.73
N ASP A 191 3.06 -5.81 -23.83
CA ASP A 191 2.68 -4.51 -24.39
C ASP A 191 1.89 -3.68 -23.38
N LEU A 192 0.87 -4.25 -22.74
CA LEU A 192 0.04 -3.54 -21.78
C LEU A 192 0.82 -3.13 -20.51
N LEU A 193 1.70 -3.99 -19.98
CA LEU A 193 2.59 -3.66 -18.88
C LEU A 193 3.59 -2.56 -19.27
N SER A 194 4.19 -2.69 -20.44
CA SER A 194 5.20 -1.78 -20.99
C SER A 194 4.62 -0.39 -21.31
N GLU A 195 3.38 -0.33 -21.77
CA GLU A 195 2.62 0.90 -21.99
C GLU A 195 2.00 1.47 -20.70
N LYS A 196 2.16 0.77 -19.56
CA LYS A 196 1.69 1.19 -18.23
C LYS A 196 0.19 1.29 -18.07
N TRP A 197 -0.58 0.42 -18.70
CA TRP A 197 -2.02 0.32 -18.47
C TRP A 197 -2.35 -0.30 -17.12
N PHE A 198 -1.58 -1.29 -16.71
CA PHE A 198 -1.64 -1.91 -15.40
C PHE A 198 -0.27 -2.48 -15.02
N THR A 199 -0.12 -2.94 -13.78
CA THR A 199 1.04 -3.70 -13.35
C THR A 199 0.65 -4.83 -12.41
N HIS A 200 1.41 -5.91 -12.45
CA HIS A 200 1.34 -6.94 -11.42
C HIS A 200 1.98 -6.46 -10.12
N ALA A 201 1.62 -7.11 -9.02
CA ALA A 201 2.20 -6.82 -7.71
C ALA A 201 3.68 -7.21 -7.63
N THR A 202 4.37 -6.65 -6.66
CA THR A 202 5.81 -6.80 -6.45
C THR A 202 6.31 -8.25 -6.47
N PRO A 203 5.68 -9.24 -5.80
CA PRO A 203 6.16 -10.64 -5.87
C PRO A 203 6.12 -11.22 -7.27
N THR A 204 5.11 -10.90 -8.06
CA THR A 204 5.02 -11.31 -9.46
C THR A 204 6.16 -10.71 -10.30
N LEU A 205 6.41 -9.41 -10.15
CA LEU A 205 7.52 -8.73 -10.85
C LEU A 205 8.90 -9.30 -10.47
N PHE A 206 9.08 -9.65 -9.19
CA PHE A 206 10.34 -10.23 -8.71
C PHE A 206 10.59 -11.64 -9.22
N ASN A 207 9.56 -12.50 -9.18
CA ASN A 207 9.75 -13.94 -9.19
C ASN A 207 9.21 -14.65 -10.43
N ALA A 208 8.43 -13.97 -11.29
CA ALA A 208 7.92 -14.62 -12.49
C ALA A 208 9.08 -15.06 -13.43
N GLY A 209 9.03 -16.30 -13.88
CA GLY A 209 10.05 -16.94 -14.71
C GLY A 209 11.28 -17.45 -13.93
N THR A 210 11.33 -17.33 -12.61
CA THR A 210 12.42 -17.85 -11.76
C THR A 210 12.19 -19.32 -11.37
N PRO A 211 13.20 -20.02 -10.82
CA PRO A 211 13.05 -21.43 -10.41
C PRO A 211 12.03 -21.70 -9.31
N LYS A 212 11.75 -20.71 -8.45
CA LYS A 212 10.70 -20.75 -7.44
C LYS A 212 9.79 -19.53 -7.57
N PRO A 213 8.86 -19.54 -8.53
CA PRO A 213 8.05 -18.37 -8.85
C PRO A 213 6.91 -18.20 -7.84
N GLN A 214 7.24 -17.76 -6.63
CA GLN A 214 6.25 -17.34 -5.64
C GLN A 214 5.74 -15.96 -6.05
N LEU A 215 4.52 -15.88 -6.58
CA LEU A 215 3.95 -14.69 -7.23
C LEU A 215 2.89 -14.00 -6.36
N SER A 216 2.49 -14.64 -5.25
CA SER A 216 1.40 -14.17 -4.40
C SER A 216 1.87 -13.13 -3.38
N SER A 217 1.07 -12.11 -3.15
CA SER A 217 1.39 -11.03 -2.21
C SER A 217 0.92 -11.30 -0.80
N CYS A 218 -0.25 -11.92 -0.66
CA CYS A 218 -1.01 -11.97 0.58
C CYS A 218 -1.31 -13.41 0.98
N PHE A 219 -1.11 -13.70 2.26
CA PHE A 219 -1.43 -14.99 2.88
C PHE A 219 -2.20 -14.75 4.17
N LEU A 220 -3.31 -15.45 4.34
CA LEU A 220 -4.14 -15.40 5.54
C LEU A 220 -4.11 -16.75 6.21
N LEU A 221 -3.75 -16.75 7.49
CA LEU A 221 -3.67 -17.96 8.32
C LEU A 221 -4.60 -17.85 9.52
N THR A 222 -5.22 -18.97 9.88
CA THR A 222 -5.80 -19.17 11.19
C THR A 222 -4.80 -19.96 12.03
N MET A 223 -4.65 -19.63 13.32
CA MET A 223 -3.86 -20.42 14.24
C MET A 223 -4.37 -21.86 14.18
N LYS A 224 -3.49 -22.81 13.86
CA LYS A 224 -3.85 -24.17 13.47
C LYS A 224 -4.60 -24.91 14.58
N ASP A 225 -4.08 -24.79 15.81
CA ASP A 225 -4.68 -25.38 16.99
C ASP A 225 -4.18 -24.64 18.25
N ASP A 226 -4.95 -24.72 19.35
CA ASP A 226 -4.57 -24.25 20.68
C ASP A 226 -3.68 -25.26 21.41
N SER A 227 -2.58 -25.62 20.78
CA SER A 227 -1.55 -26.56 21.29
C SER A 227 -0.16 -26.06 20.90
N ILE A 228 0.87 -26.58 21.56
CA ILE A 228 2.26 -26.28 21.19
C ILE A 228 2.52 -26.68 19.74
N ASP A 229 2.09 -27.89 19.34
CA ASP A 229 2.27 -28.35 17.95
C ASP A 229 1.57 -27.40 16.95
N GLY A 230 0.30 -27.05 17.18
CA GLY A 230 -0.45 -26.15 16.30
C GLY A 230 0.13 -24.73 16.23
N ILE A 231 0.56 -24.19 17.37
CA ILE A 231 1.19 -22.86 17.44
C ILE A 231 2.52 -22.82 16.68
N TYR A 232 3.41 -23.80 16.92
CA TYR A 232 4.71 -23.83 16.25
C TYR A 232 4.64 -24.28 14.80
N ASP A 233 3.68 -25.10 14.40
CA ASP A 233 3.40 -25.37 12.98
C ASP A 233 2.94 -24.11 12.24
N THR A 234 2.08 -23.31 12.86
CA THR A 234 1.65 -22.01 12.31
C THR A 234 2.84 -21.05 12.19
N LEU A 235 3.70 -20.98 13.22
CA LEU A 235 4.91 -20.17 13.20
C LEU A 235 5.87 -20.57 12.07
N LYS A 236 6.08 -21.89 11.91
CA LYS A 236 6.89 -22.46 10.81
C LYS A 236 6.32 -22.08 9.44
N ASN A 237 5.01 -22.14 9.26
CA ASN A 237 4.34 -21.74 8.03
C ASN A 237 4.52 -20.25 7.76
N CYS A 238 4.37 -19.39 8.78
CA CYS A 238 4.66 -17.96 8.69
C CYS A 238 6.11 -17.70 8.25
N ALA A 239 7.09 -18.41 8.82
CA ALA A 239 8.50 -18.26 8.44
C ALA A 239 8.75 -18.64 6.97
N LYS A 240 8.18 -19.76 6.48
CA LYS A 240 8.32 -20.20 5.08
C LYS A 240 7.67 -19.22 4.09
N ILE A 241 6.49 -18.70 4.45
CA ILE A 241 5.79 -17.70 3.64
C ILE A 241 6.60 -16.40 3.58
N SER A 242 7.08 -15.92 4.72
CA SER A 242 7.94 -14.72 4.80
C SER A 242 9.20 -14.88 3.95
N GLN A 243 9.92 -16.01 4.09
CA GLN A 243 11.10 -16.33 3.26
C GLN A 243 10.80 -16.21 1.77
N SER A 244 9.58 -16.53 1.35
CA SER A 244 9.14 -16.48 -0.05
C SER A 244 8.51 -15.14 -0.45
N ALA A 245 8.72 -14.07 0.31
CA ALA A 245 8.23 -12.71 0.06
C ALA A 245 6.70 -12.51 0.23
N GLY A 246 6.02 -13.37 0.98
CA GLY A 246 4.60 -13.22 1.31
C GLY A 246 4.36 -12.33 2.54
N GLY A 247 3.38 -11.42 2.47
CA GLY A 247 2.82 -10.71 3.62
C GLY A 247 1.76 -11.56 4.32
N ILE A 248 1.67 -11.46 5.65
CA ILE A 248 0.86 -12.39 6.46
C ILE A 248 -0.19 -11.65 7.27
N GLY A 249 -1.44 -12.15 7.24
CA GLY A 249 -2.47 -11.90 8.23
C GLY A 249 -2.76 -13.18 9.03
N LEU A 250 -2.71 -13.11 10.35
CA LEU A 250 -2.88 -14.26 11.24
C LEU A 250 -3.98 -13.99 12.27
N SER A 251 -5.00 -14.84 12.32
CA SER A 251 -6.00 -14.81 13.39
C SER A 251 -5.58 -15.71 14.55
N VAL A 252 -5.71 -15.18 15.78
CA VAL A 252 -5.31 -15.86 17.02
C VAL A 252 -6.45 -16.00 18.03
N HIS A 253 -7.69 -15.84 17.58
CA HIS A 253 -8.90 -15.83 18.43
C HIS A 253 -9.09 -17.13 19.24
N ASN A 254 -8.63 -18.27 18.71
CA ASN A 254 -8.79 -19.60 19.28
C ASN A 254 -7.72 -19.99 20.31
N VAL A 255 -6.70 -19.17 20.53
CA VAL A 255 -5.65 -19.44 21.51
C VAL A 255 -6.14 -19.05 22.91
N ARG A 256 -6.01 -20.00 23.86
CA ARG A 256 -6.46 -19.77 25.24
C ARG A 256 -5.79 -18.58 25.90
N ALA A 257 -6.56 -17.90 26.74
CA ALA A 257 -6.13 -16.73 27.48
C ALA A 257 -5.18 -17.08 28.65
N LYS A 258 -4.45 -16.08 29.13
CA LYS A 258 -3.62 -16.16 30.34
C LYS A 258 -4.42 -16.72 31.53
N GLY A 259 -3.80 -17.63 32.30
CA GLY A 259 -4.43 -18.26 33.46
C GLY A 259 -5.41 -19.39 33.12
N SER A 260 -5.58 -19.75 31.85
CA SER A 260 -6.39 -20.91 31.46
C SER A 260 -5.70 -22.23 31.88
N TYR A 261 -6.48 -23.19 32.40
CA TYR A 261 -5.97 -24.47 32.89
C TYR A 261 -5.39 -25.32 31.76
N ILE A 262 -4.24 -25.95 32.02
CA ILE A 262 -3.58 -26.89 31.13
C ILE A 262 -3.76 -28.31 31.67
N LYS A 263 -4.50 -29.16 30.94
CA LYS A 263 -4.70 -30.58 31.31
C LYS A 263 -3.37 -31.33 31.35
N GLY A 264 -3.24 -32.17 32.32
CA GLY A 264 -2.11 -33.13 32.48
C GLY A 264 -0.93 -32.55 33.26
N THR A 265 -0.75 -31.25 33.31
CA THR A 265 0.34 -30.63 34.08
C THR A 265 -0.13 -29.92 35.36
N GLY A 266 -1.43 -29.63 35.48
CA GLY A 266 -1.99 -28.82 36.56
C GLY A 266 -1.57 -27.36 36.54
N GLY A 267 -0.92 -26.93 35.46
CA GLY A 267 -0.46 -25.57 35.26
C GLY A 267 -1.48 -24.66 34.56
N THR A 268 -1.09 -23.41 34.31
CA THR A 268 -1.90 -22.41 33.61
C THR A 268 -1.17 -21.81 32.45
N SER A 269 -1.93 -21.38 31.40
CA SER A 269 -1.42 -20.70 30.21
C SER A 269 -0.84 -19.34 30.55
N ASN A 270 0.23 -18.96 29.84
CA ASN A 270 0.79 -17.61 29.87
C ASN A 270 0.04 -16.61 28.95
N GLY A 271 -0.93 -17.10 28.15
CA GLY A 271 -1.73 -16.29 27.24
C GLY A 271 -1.04 -15.98 25.92
N ILE A 272 -1.66 -15.07 25.16
CA ILE A 272 -1.22 -14.76 23.78
C ILE A 272 0.03 -13.86 23.71
N VAL A 273 0.32 -13.04 24.72
CA VAL A 273 1.45 -12.08 24.66
C VAL A 273 2.81 -12.77 24.55
N PRO A 274 3.19 -13.71 25.41
CA PRO A 274 4.47 -14.43 25.25
C PRO A 274 4.54 -15.24 23.96
N MET A 275 3.43 -15.80 23.52
CA MET A 275 3.33 -16.49 22.22
C MET A 275 3.65 -15.54 21.07
N LEU A 276 3.02 -14.36 21.03
CA LEU A 276 3.20 -13.37 19.95
C LEU A 276 4.64 -12.82 19.88
N ARG A 277 5.38 -12.78 21.00
CA ARG A 277 6.80 -12.44 20.97
C ARG A 277 7.64 -13.40 20.11
N ASN A 278 7.29 -14.68 20.04
CA ASN A 278 7.95 -15.62 19.14
C ASN A 278 7.69 -15.26 17.66
N PHE A 279 6.46 -14.83 17.34
CA PHE A 279 6.10 -14.35 15.99
C PHE A 279 6.81 -13.04 15.66
N ASP A 280 6.94 -12.13 16.62
CA ASP A 280 7.68 -10.87 16.47
C ASP A 280 9.15 -11.12 16.13
N MET A 281 9.82 -11.96 16.89
CA MET A 281 11.22 -12.34 16.65
C MET A 281 11.39 -13.10 15.34
N THR A 282 10.43 -13.93 14.94
CA THR A 282 10.45 -14.62 13.65
C THR A 282 10.29 -13.67 12.48
N ALA A 283 9.38 -12.69 12.57
CA ALA A 283 9.23 -11.64 11.56
C ALA A 283 10.50 -10.81 11.37
N ARG A 284 11.19 -10.52 12.48
CA ARG A 284 12.48 -9.81 12.48
C ARG A 284 13.61 -10.65 11.88
N TYR A 285 13.63 -11.95 12.15
CA TYR A 285 14.69 -12.87 11.70
C TYR A 285 14.53 -13.28 10.23
N VAL A 286 13.31 -13.58 9.77
CA VAL A 286 13.07 -14.10 8.43
C VAL A 286 12.65 -12.99 7.50
N ASP A 287 13.62 -12.40 6.81
CA ASP A 287 13.38 -11.35 5.82
C ASP A 287 12.63 -11.87 4.59
N GLN A 288 11.76 -11.04 4.04
CA GLN A 288 11.03 -11.35 2.80
C GLN A 288 11.99 -11.42 1.60
N GLY A 289 11.91 -12.54 0.86
CA GLY A 289 12.67 -12.74 -0.37
C GLY A 289 14.19 -12.65 -0.21
N GLY A 290 14.72 -13.07 0.94
CA GLY A 290 16.16 -13.11 1.18
C GLY A 290 16.81 -11.73 1.34
N GLY A 291 16.23 -10.87 2.15
CA GLY A 291 16.75 -9.53 2.48
C GLY A 291 16.19 -8.39 1.62
N LYS A 292 15.22 -8.66 0.75
CA LYS A 292 14.57 -7.61 -0.07
C LYS A 292 13.68 -6.70 0.77
N ARG A 293 12.99 -7.23 1.80
CA ARG A 293 12.12 -6.52 2.75
C ARG A 293 12.15 -7.23 4.10
N LYS A 294 11.79 -6.52 5.18
CA LYS A 294 11.57 -7.15 6.49
C LYS A 294 10.30 -7.99 6.49
N GLY A 295 10.29 -9.09 7.27
CA GLY A 295 9.09 -9.89 7.52
C GLY A 295 8.01 -9.02 8.17
N SER A 296 6.75 -9.23 7.78
CA SER A 296 5.64 -8.40 8.25
C SER A 296 4.41 -9.28 8.48
N PHE A 297 3.95 -9.33 9.74
CA PHE A 297 2.81 -10.12 10.18
C PHE A 297 1.79 -9.20 10.84
N ALA A 298 0.53 -9.25 10.40
CA ALA A 298 -0.59 -8.60 11.06
C ALA A 298 -1.38 -9.64 11.88
N ILE A 299 -1.57 -9.35 13.15
CA ILE A 299 -2.26 -10.22 14.11
C ILE A 299 -3.67 -9.71 14.34
N TYR A 300 -4.65 -10.57 14.14
CA TYR A 300 -6.08 -10.27 14.25
C TYR A 300 -6.65 -10.89 15.52
N LEU A 301 -7.31 -10.06 16.34
CA LEU A 301 -7.99 -10.48 17.56
C LEU A 301 -9.41 -9.90 17.61
N GLU A 302 -10.37 -10.70 18.09
CA GLU A 302 -11.72 -10.23 18.39
C GLU A 302 -11.78 -9.61 19.81
N PRO A 303 -12.61 -8.58 20.02
CA PRO A 303 -12.63 -7.81 21.28
C PRO A 303 -13.19 -8.57 22.50
N TRP A 304 -13.77 -9.75 22.32
CA TRP A 304 -14.26 -10.60 23.41
C TRP A 304 -13.15 -11.45 24.06
N HIS A 305 -11.96 -11.53 23.49
CA HIS A 305 -10.87 -12.33 24.03
C HIS A 305 -10.36 -11.76 25.35
N ALA A 306 -10.15 -12.62 26.35
CA ALA A 306 -9.79 -12.17 27.70
C ALA A 306 -8.45 -11.42 27.79
N ASP A 307 -7.52 -11.65 26.86
CA ASP A 307 -6.21 -10.98 26.80
C ASP A 307 -6.21 -9.73 25.93
N VAL A 308 -7.39 -9.16 25.59
CA VAL A 308 -7.51 -8.04 24.64
C VAL A 308 -6.78 -6.77 25.10
N PHE A 309 -6.76 -6.46 26.39
CA PHE A 309 -6.09 -5.29 26.91
C PHE A 309 -4.57 -5.39 26.76
N GLU A 310 -3.99 -6.52 27.14
CA GLU A 310 -2.56 -6.79 26.96
C GLU A 310 -2.16 -6.81 25.46
N PHE A 311 -3.07 -7.27 24.61
CA PHE A 311 -2.88 -7.22 23.13
C PHE A 311 -2.82 -5.77 22.61
N LEU A 312 -3.64 -4.87 23.11
CA LEU A 312 -3.64 -3.45 22.73
C LEU A 312 -2.37 -2.71 23.17
N ASP A 313 -1.68 -3.23 24.18
CA ASP A 313 -0.44 -2.65 24.70
C ASP A 313 0.82 -3.10 23.95
N LEU A 314 0.75 -4.12 23.10
CA LEU A 314 1.92 -4.77 22.50
C LEU A 314 2.82 -3.83 21.67
N LYS A 315 2.26 -2.77 21.09
CA LYS A 315 2.99 -1.80 20.26
C LYS A 315 3.32 -0.47 20.98
N LYS A 316 2.81 -0.26 22.19
CA LYS A 316 3.05 0.97 22.94
C LYS A 316 4.54 1.22 23.20
N ASN A 317 4.94 2.49 23.20
CA ASN A 317 6.36 2.88 23.33
C ASN A 317 6.89 2.85 24.78
N HIS A 318 6.00 2.75 25.75
CA HIS A 318 6.31 2.71 27.17
C HIS A 318 5.96 1.36 27.82
N GLY A 319 6.36 1.14 29.06
CA GLY A 319 6.11 -0.08 29.82
C GLY A 319 7.22 -1.13 29.69
N LYS A 320 6.98 -2.33 30.22
CA LYS A 320 7.99 -3.41 30.25
C LYS A 320 8.21 -4.01 28.86
N GLU A 321 9.46 -4.08 28.41
CA GLU A 321 9.82 -4.61 27.07
C GLU A 321 9.42 -6.08 26.87
N GLU A 322 9.45 -6.88 27.92
CA GLU A 322 8.98 -8.27 27.91
C GLU A 322 7.47 -8.43 27.58
N MET A 323 6.70 -7.33 27.72
CA MET A 323 5.28 -7.28 27.39
C MET A 323 5.02 -6.59 26.05
N ARG A 324 6.02 -6.43 25.20
CA ARG A 324 5.95 -5.76 23.90
C ARG A 324 6.34 -6.68 22.75
N ALA A 325 5.72 -6.46 21.59
CA ALA A 325 6.02 -7.09 20.31
C ALA A 325 5.79 -6.06 19.19
N ARG A 326 6.75 -5.12 19.05
CA ARG A 326 6.55 -3.89 18.26
C ARG A 326 6.73 -4.06 16.76
N ASP A 327 7.38 -5.14 16.29
CA ASP A 327 7.59 -5.39 14.87
C ASP A 327 6.37 -6.05 14.20
N LEU A 328 5.40 -6.54 14.98
CA LEU A 328 4.11 -7.00 14.50
C LEU A 328 3.16 -5.83 14.24
N PHE A 329 2.16 -6.08 13.42
CA PHE A 329 1.02 -5.20 13.21
C PHE A 329 -0.21 -5.80 13.88
N TYR A 330 -1.14 -4.98 14.33
CA TYR A 330 -2.30 -5.41 15.11
C TYR A 330 -3.60 -4.93 14.49
N ALA A 331 -4.62 -5.78 14.52
CA ALA A 331 -5.94 -5.51 14.00
C ALA A 331 -7.02 -6.02 14.94
N MET A 332 -8.09 -5.25 15.10
CA MET A 332 -9.31 -5.66 15.77
C MET A 332 -10.31 -6.17 14.73
N TRP A 333 -10.78 -7.39 14.93
CA TRP A 333 -11.83 -8.05 14.14
C TRP A 333 -13.14 -7.97 14.91
N ILE A 334 -13.94 -6.91 14.60
CA ILE A 334 -15.00 -6.42 15.49
C ILE A 334 -16.37 -6.95 15.06
N PRO A 335 -17.08 -7.73 15.93
CA PRO A 335 -18.48 -8.10 15.70
C PRO A 335 -19.42 -6.89 15.93
N ASP A 336 -20.54 -6.86 15.20
CA ASP A 336 -21.55 -5.81 15.31
C ASP A 336 -22.06 -5.65 16.77
N LEU A 337 -22.18 -6.73 17.51
CA LEU A 337 -22.63 -6.70 18.91
C LEU A 337 -21.75 -5.80 19.79
N PHE A 338 -20.41 -5.82 19.57
CA PHE A 338 -19.52 -4.94 20.32
C PHE A 338 -19.81 -3.46 20.02
N MET A 339 -19.98 -3.11 18.74
CA MET A 339 -20.31 -1.73 18.33
C MET A 339 -21.65 -1.27 18.93
N LYS A 340 -22.68 -2.13 18.88
CA LYS A 340 -23.99 -1.85 19.50
C LYS A 340 -23.85 -1.58 20.99
N ARG A 341 -23.09 -2.40 21.72
CA ARG A 341 -22.90 -2.25 23.17
C ARG A 341 -22.03 -1.05 23.55
N VAL A 342 -21.08 -0.66 22.68
CA VAL A 342 -20.36 0.61 22.86
C VAL A 342 -21.32 1.79 22.70
N GLU A 343 -22.18 1.76 21.67
CA GLU A 343 -23.16 2.83 21.41
C GLU A 343 -24.15 3.00 22.58
N SER A 344 -24.66 1.91 23.14
CA SER A 344 -25.61 1.90 24.26
C SER A 344 -24.97 1.88 25.65
N ASN A 345 -23.64 1.94 25.74
CA ASN A 345 -22.86 1.86 27.00
C ASN A 345 -23.21 0.65 27.88
N GLU A 346 -23.39 -0.49 27.25
CA GLU A 346 -23.70 -1.75 27.92
C GLU A 346 -22.45 -2.45 28.45
N THR A 347 -22.69 -3.51 29.23
CA THR A 347 -21.63 -4.39 29.71
C THR A 347 -21.07 -5.26 28.58
N TRP A 348 -19.75 -5.42 28.55
CA TRP A 348 -19.05 -6.32 27.65
C TRP A 348 -18.29 -7.40 28.45
N SER A 349 -18.47 -8.65 28.06
CA SER A 349 -17.90 -9.81 28.73
C SER A 349 -16.69 -10.32 27.97
N LEU A 350 -15.61 -10.60 28.68
CA LEU A 350 -14.37 -11.15 28.13
C LEU A 350 -14.28 -12.65 28.40
N PHE A 351 -14.01 -13.41 27.35
CA PHE A 351 -14.00 -14.87 27.39
C PHE A 351 -12.63 -15.47 27.07
N CYS A 352 -12.34 -16.63 27.60
CA CYS A 352 -11.29 -17.52 27.12
C CYS A 352 -11.90 -18.49 26.11
N PRO A 353 -11.32 -18.63 24.88
CA PRO A 353 -11.91 -19.50 23.86
C PRO A 353 -11.92 -20.98 24.25
N ASN A 354 -11.06 -21.42 25.20
CA ASN A 354 -11.06 -22.76 25.73
C ASN A 354 -12.27 -23.03 26.66
N GLU A 355 -12.79 -21.98 27.30
CA GLU A 355 -13.93 -22.05 28.23
C GLU A 355 -15.25 -21.71 27.55
N ALA A 356 -15.20 -20.87 26.51
CA ALA A 356 -16.33 -20.42 25.71
C ALA A 356 -16.03 -20.62 24.19
N PRO A 357 -16.02 -21.88 23.73
CA PRO A 357 -15.64 -22.18 22.34
C PRO A 357 -16.68 -21.74 21.32
N GLY A 358 -16.23 -21.52 20.08
CA GLY A 358 -17.09 -21.28 18.92
C GLY A 358 -17.40 -19.83 18.60
N LEU A 359 -17.05 -18.85 19.46
CA LEU A 359 -17.31 -17.43 19.19
C LEU A 359 -16.61 -16.92 17.93
N ALA A 360 -15.44 -17.45 17.61
CA ALA A 360 -14.72 -17.12 16.39
C ALA A 360 -15.29 -17.80 15.13
N ASP A 361 -16.13 -18.82 15.29
CA ASP A 361 -16.64 -19.68 14.22
C ASP A 361 -18.03 -19.27 13.72
N CYS A 362 -18.63 -18.23 14.28
CA CYS A 362 -19.94 -17.69 13.89
C CYS A 362 -19.95 -16.17 13.85
N TYR A 363 -20.93 -15.60 13.17
CA TYR A 363 -21.12 -14.14 13.03
C TYR A 363 -22.62 -13.80 13.00
N GLY A 364 -22.95 -12.50 13.10
CA GLY A 364 -24.32 -12.00 13.09
C GLY A 364 -25.15 -12.52 14.27
N GLU A 365 -26.39 -12.85 14.03
CA GLU A 365 -27.31 -13.32 15.07
C GLU A 365 -26.87 -14.62 15.78
N GLU A 366 -26.19 -15.49 15.07
CA GLU A 366 -25.63 -16.73 15.64
C GLU A 366 -24.55 -16.41 16.68
N PHE A 367 -23.67 -15.48 16.37
CA PHE A 367 -22.68 -14.98 17.30
C PHE A 367 -23.34 -14.32 18.53
N GLU A 368 -24.33 -13.44 18.28
CA GLU A 368 -25.05 -12.75 19.39
C GLU A 368 -25.70 -13.76 20.34
N ARG A 369 -26.40 -14.76 19.81
CA ARG A 369 -27.03 -15.82 20.61
C ARG A 369 -26.03 -16.63 21.44
N LEU A 370 -24.91 -17.03 20.84
CA LEU A 370 -23.87 -17.80 21.53
C LEU A 370 -23.17 -16.96 22.60
N TYR A 371 -22.86 -15.70 22.29
CA TYR A 371 -22.25 -14.76 23.22
C TYR A 371 -23.13 -14.52 24.45
N GLU A 372 -24.40 -14.21 24.26
CA GLU A 372 -25.37 -14.00 25.35
C GLU A 372 -25.64 -15.29 26.16
N LYS A 373 -25.62 -16.45 25.52
CA LYS A 373 -25.69 -17.74 26.20
C LYS A 373 -24.56 -17.89 27.19
N TYR A 374 -23.32 -17.63 26.77
CA TYR A 374 -22.15 -17.72 27.62
C TYR A 374 -22.15 -16.68 28.75
N GLU A 375 -22.71 -15.51 28.51
CA GLU A 375 -22.94 -14.51 29.58
C GLU A 375 -23.90 -15.03 30.64
N LYS A 376 -25.03 -15.58 30.24
CA LYS A 376 -26.05 -16.18 31.15
C LYS A 376 -25.51 -17.36 31.93
N GLU A 377 -24.63 -18.14 31.32
CA GLU A 377 -23.95 -19.29 31.96
C GLU A 377 -22.79 -18.86 32.88
N GLY A 378 -22.44 -17.56 32.94
CA GLY A 378 -21.34 -17.04 33.73
C GLY A 378 -19.95 -17.49 33.30
N LYS A 379 -19.76 -17.83 32.01
CA LYS A 379 -18.48 -18.34 31.48
C LYS A 379 -17.44 -17.25 31.20
N PHE A 380 -17.78 -15.99 31.44
CA PHE A 380 -16.85 -14.90 31.27
C PHE A 380 -15.79 -14.86 32.38
N ARG A 381 -14.61 -14.38 32.04
CA ARG A 381 -13.54 -14.12 33.03
C ARG A 381 -13.64 -12.77 33.68
N LYS A 382 -14.11 -11.78 32.93
CA LYS A 382 -14.28 -10.39 33.38
C LYS A 382 -15.43 -9.75 32.63
N GLN A 383 -16.16 -8.89 33.33
CA GLN A 383 -17.14 -8.00 32.73
C GLN A 383 -16.67 -6.54 32.90
N ILE A 384 -16.80 -5.76 31.86
CA ILE A 384 -16.40 -4.35 31.80
C ILE A 384 -17.51 -3.54 31.10
N LYS A 385 -17.43 -2.23 31.13
CA LYS A 385 -18.22 -1.41 30.22
C LYS A 385 -17.61 -1.50 28.80
N ALA A 386 -18.44 -1.66 27.78
CA ALA A 386 -17.97 -1.74 26.40
C ALA A 386 -17.18 -0.47 25.99
N GLN A 387 -17.59 0.70 26.50
CA GLN A 387 -16.89 1.96 26.29
C GLN A 387 -15.49 1.99 26.93
N ASP A 388 -15.22 1.23 27.99
CA ASP A 388 -13.87 1.17 28.58
C ASP A 388 -12.89 0.49 27.59
N LEU A 389 -13.30 -0.61 26.96
CA LEU A 389 -12.48 -1.26 25.96
C LEU A 389 -12.36 -0.42 24.68
N TRP A 390 -13.43 0.26 24.29
CA TRP A 390 -13.40 1.18 23.15
C TRP A 390 -12.40 2.32 23.40
N PHE A 391 -12.37 2.87 24.59
CA PHE A 391 -11.40 3.87 24.99
C PHE A 391 -9.95 3.37 24.83
N GLU A 392 -9.64 2.17 25.29
CA GLU A 392 -8.30 1.57 25.16
C GLU A 392 -7.91 1.33 23.68
N ILE A 393 -8.86 0.93 22.84
CA ILE A 393 -8.62 0.79 21.38
C ILE A 393 -8.22 2.16 20.80
N LEU A 394 -8.96 3.21 21.10
CA LEU A 394 -8.68 4.56 20.62
C LEU A 394 -7.37 5.12 21.15
N GLU A 395 -7.03 4.87 22.42
CA GLU A 395 -5.76 5.28 23.00
C GLU A 395 -4.58 4.64 22.25
N SER A 396 -4.67 3.33 21.99
CA SER A 396 -3.66 2.62 21.20
C SER A 396 -3.53 3.21 19.79
N GLN A 397 -4.63 3.59 19.14
CA GLN A 397 -4.62 4.20 17.81
C GLN A 397 -3.97 5.58 17.81
N ILE A 398 -4.26 6.42 18.80
CA ILE A 398 -3.65 7.76 18.93
C ILE A 398 -2.14 7.63 19.15
N GLU A 399 -1.69 6.68 19.95
CA GLU A 399 -0.27 6.50 20.27
C GLU A 399 0.50 5.84 19.11
N THR A 400 -0.07 4.83 18.45
CA THR A 400 0.68 3.94 17.54
C THR A 400 0.18 3.93 16.09
N GLY A 401 -0.98 4.51 15.80
CA GLY A 401 -1.66 4.41 14.51
C GLY A 401 -2.35 3.06 14.26
N THR A 402 -2.31 2.16 15.23
CA THR A 402 -2.92 0.83 15.22
C THR A 402 -3.67 0.58 16.55
N PRO A 403 -4.59 -0.40 16.67
CA PRO A 403 -4.92 -1.46 15.72
C PRO A 403 -5.73 -1.00 14.51
N TYR A 404 -5.64 -1.75 13.42
CA TYR A 404 -6.57 -1.65 12.29
C TYR A 404 -7.98 -2.00 12.75
N ILE A 405 -9.00 -1.45 12.10
CA ILE A 405 -10.40 -1.75 12.42
C ILE A 405 -11.08 -2.41 11.22
N LEU A 406 -11.54 -3.64 11.42
CA LEU A 406 -12.34 -4.37 10.44
C LEU A 406 -13.59 -4.92 11.09
N TYR A 407 -14.71 -4.88 10.37
CA TYR A 407 -16.02 -5.29 10.88
C TYR A 407 -16.34 -6.71 10.44
N LYS A 408 -16.32 -7.63 11.40
CA LYS A 408 -16.51 -9.07 11.20
C LYS A 408 -17.80 -9.41 10.46
N ASP A 409 -18.91 -8.83 10.89
CA ASP A 409 -20.22 -9.12 10.32
C ASP A 409 -20.35 -8.62 8.89
N ALA A 410 -19.93 -7.39 8.63
CA ALA A 410 -19.93 -6.82 7.28
C ALA A 410 -19.06 -7.65 6.31
N ALA A 411 -17.86 -8.04 6.76
CA ALA A 411 -16.94 -8.86 5.99
C ALA A 411 -17.54 -10.23 5.62
N ASN A 412 -18.20 -10.89 6.57
CA ASN A 412 -18.80 -12.22 6.37
C ASN A 412 -20.12 -12.16 5.60
N LYS A 413 -21.04 -11.25 5.96
CA LYS A 413 -22.35 -11.10 5.31
C LYS A 413 -22.21 -10.80 3.82
N LYS A 414 -21.20 -10.01 3.44
CA LYS A 414 -20.96 -9.53 2.08
C LYS A 414 -19.82 -10.25 1.36
N SER A 415 -19.53 -11.49 1.70
CA SER A 415 -18.51 -12.31 1.03
C SER A 415 -19.14 -13.35 0.11
N ASN A 416 -18.56 -13.51 -1.10
CA ASN A 416 -18.89 -14.62 -1.97
C ASN A 416 -18.41 -15.98 -1.43
N GLN A 417 -17.50 -15.99 -0.45
CA GLN A 417 -17.00 -17.22 0.20
C GLN A 417 -17.74 -17.59 1.48
N LYS A 418 -18.83 -16.91 1.82
CA LYS A 418 -19.59 -17.20 3.07
C LYS A 418 -20.20 -18.62 3.15
N ASN A 419 -20.33 -19.33 2.01
CA ASN A 419 -20.74 -20.73 1.99
C ASN A 419 -19.67 -21.71 2.51
N LEU A 420 -18.42 -21.25 2.70
CA LEU A 420 -17.32 -22.09 3.20
C LEU A 420 -17.28 -22.15 4.73
N GLY A 421 -17.71 -21.10 5.38
CA GLY A 421 -17.66 -20.91 6.83
C GLY A 421 -17.38 -19.45 7.20
N THR A 422 -17.07 -19.23 8.49
CA THR A 422 -16.80 -17.88 8.99
C THR A 422 -15.38 -17.44 8.67
N ILE A 423 -15.25 -16.29 8.03
CA ILE A 423 -13.97 -15.61 7.77
C ILE A 423 -13.50 -14.97 9.08
N LYS A 424 -12.22 -15.16 9.42
CA LYS A 424 -11.66 -14.86 10.75
C LYS A 424 -10.65 -13.70 10.76
N SER A 425 -10.22 -13.26 9.60
CA SER A 425 -9.22 -12.17 9.47
C SER A 425 -9.17 -11.59 8.06
N SER A 426 -8.33 -10.58 7.91
CA SER A 426 -7.84 -10.08 6.63
C SER A 426 -6.32 -10.32 6.54
N ASN A 427 -5.69 -9.76 5.51
CA ASN A 427 -4.24 -9.82 5.28
C ASN A 427 -3.48 -8.72 6.05
N LEU A 428 -2.20 -8.52 5.67
CA LEU A 428 -1.33 -7.49 6.24
C LEU A 428 -1.88 -6.06 6.02
N CYS A 429 -2.50 -5.80 4.86
CA CYS A 429 -2.91 -4.46 4.42
C CYS A 429 -4.44 -4.26 4.36
N THR A 430 -5.23 -5.17 4.89
CA THR A 430 -6.69 -5.09 5.10
C THR A 430 -7.59 -5.12 3.85
N GLU A 431 -7.04 -5.36 2.65
CA GLU A 431 -7.84 -5.43 1.42
C GLU A 431 -8.35 -6.85 1.09
N ILE A 432 -7.77 -7.90 1.68
CA ILE A 432 -8.11 -9.29 1.38
C ILE A 432 -9.06 -9.85 2.44
N ILE A 433 -10.20 -10.33 2.01
CA ILE A 433 -11.19 -11.02 2.85
C ILE A 433 -11.47 -12.39 2.25
N GLU A 434 -10.79 -13.40 2.77
CA GLU A 434 -10.86 -14.79 2.28
C GLU A 434 -11.01 -15.78 3.43
N TYR A 435 -11.68 -16.91 3.13
CA TYR A 435 -11.87 -18.01 4.08
C TYR A 435 -10.55 -18.71 4.40
N THR A 436 -10.33 -19.03 5.66
CA THR A 436 -9.21 -19.80 6.19
C THR A 436 -9.69 -20.87 7.15
N SER A 437 -8.93 -21.96 7.25
CA SER A 437 -9.13 -23.02 8.23
C SER A 437 -7.77 -23.53 8.72
N GLU A 438 -7.76 -24.54 9.59
CA GLU A 438 -6.53 -25.19 10.07
C GLU A 438 -5.68 -25.81 8.94
N ASP A 439 -6.33 -26.18 7.84
CA ASP A 439 -5.72 -26.88 6.69
C ASP A 439 -5.84 -26.08 5.37
N GLU A 440 -6.34 -24.85 5.41
CA GLU A 440 -6.44 -23.94 4.27
C GLU A 440 -5.89 -22.56 4.62
N ILE A 441 -4.77 -22.21 4.00
CA ILE A 441 -4.18 -20.87 4.06
C ILE A 441 -4.63 -20.11 2.82
N ALA A 442 -5.38 -19.02 3.01
CA ALA A 442 -5.85 -18.20 1.90
C ALA A 442 -4.68 -17.47 1.23
N VAL A 443 -4.78 -17.35 -0.09
CA VAL A 443 -3.74 -16.74 -0.93
C VAL A 443 -4.38 -15.81 -1.95
N CYS A 444 -3.87 -14.59 -2.09
CA CYS A 444 -4.33 -13.68 -3.12
C CYS A 444 -3.20 -13.17 -4.01
N ASN A 445 -3.46 -13.17 -5.31
CA ASN A 445 -2.60 -12.63 -6.37
C ASN A 445 -3.16 -11.29 -6.83
N LEU A 446 -2.28 -10.27 -6.91
CA LEU A 446 -2.68 -8.89 -7.06
C LEU A 446 -2.14 -8.24 -8.34
N ALA A 447 -2.95 -7.35 -8.90
CA ALA A 447 -2.56 -6.42 -9.96
C ALA A 447 -3.29 -5.08 -9.76
N SER A 448 -2.70 -3.98 -10.23
CA SER A 448 -3.29 -2.64 -10.14
C SER A 448 -3.37 -1.95 -11.48
N ILE A 449 -4.52 -1.37 -11.78
CA ILE A 449 -4.84 -0.67 -13.03
C ILE A 449 -4.48 0.81 -12.86
N ALA A 450 -3.76 1.37 -13.84
CA ALA A 450 -3.30 2.76 -13.81
C ALA A 450 -4.35 3.70 -14.40
N LEU A 451 -5.23 4.22 -13.55
CA LEU A 451 -6.41 5.02 -13.95
C LEU A 451 -6.10 6.24 -14.84
N PRO A 452 -4.98 7.00 -14.64
CA PRO A 452 -4.68 8.15 -15.50
C PRO A 452 -4.54 7.82 -17.00
N LYS A 453 -4.24 6.57 -17.34
CA LYS A 453 -4.10 6.12 -18.74
C LYS A 453 -5.41 6.12 -19.52
N PHE A 454 -6.54 6.06 -18.82
CA PHE A 454 -7.87 5.97 -19.41
C PHE A 454 -8.51 7.36 -19.69
N ILE A 455 -7.75 8.43 -19.48
CA ILE A 455 -8.23 9.78 -19.78
C ILE A 455 -7.76 10.15 -21.18
N ILE A 456 -8.72 10.20 -22.12
CA ILE A 456 -8.51 10.49 -23.51
C ILE A 456 -9.39 11.70 -23.87
N ASP A 457 -8.78 12.76 -24.42
CA ASP A 457 -9.48 14.00 -24.81
C ASP A 457 -10.36 14.59 -23.69
N GLY A 458 -9.86 14.55 -22.44
CA GLY A 458 -10.57 15.09 -21.27
C GLY A 458 -11.77 14.27 -20.80
N LYS A 459 -11.90 13.00 -21.24
CA LYS A 459 -12.94 12.08 -20.82
C LYS A 459 -12.35 10.77 -20.35
N PHE A 460 -13.03 10.10 -19.41
CA PHE A 460 -12.64 8.79 -18.94
C PHE A 460 -13.19 7.69 -19.87
N ASP A 461 -12.31 6.82 -20.37
CA ASP A 461 -12.67 5.74 -21.29
C ASP A 461 -13.00 4.45 -20.51
N HIS A 462 -14.26 4.26 -20.16
CA HIS A 462 -14.77 3.07 -19.47
C HIS A 462 -14.68 1.81 -20.33
N GLN A 463 -14.83 1.92 -21.66
CA GLN A 463 -14.72 0.76 -22.56
C GLN A 463 -13.29 0.19 -22.54
N LYS A 464 -12.30 1.08 -22.62
CA LYS A 464 -10.90 0.66 -22.52
C LYS A 464 -10.57 0.07 -21.15
N LEU A 465 -11.10 0.65 -20.07
CA LEU A 465 -10.97 0.10 -18.72
C LEU A 465 -11.53 -1.32 -18.62
N TYR A 466 -12.70 -1.55 -19.18
CA TYR A 466 -13.31 -2.89 -19.25
C TYR A 466 -12.41 -3.89 -19.98
N GLU A 467 -11.86 -3.54 -21.15
CA GLU A 467 -10.97 -4.40 -21.93
C GLU A 467 -9.69 -4.76 -21.16
N ILE A 468 -9.03 -3.78 -20.57
CA ILE A 468 -7.80 -3.98 -19.77
C ILE A 468 -8.09 -4.83 -18.53
N THR A 469 -9.23 -4.61 -17.88
CA THR A 469 -9.66 -5.40 -16.72
C THR A 469 -9.80 -6.88 -17.08
N LYS A 470 -10.36 -7.20 -18.25
CA LYS A 470 -10.47 -8.59 -18.70
C LYS A 470 -9.10 -9.25 -18.90
N VAL A 471 -8.14 -8.54 -19.50
CA VAL A 471 -6.77 -9.06 -19.66
C VAL A 471 -6.11 -9.29 -18.30
N ALA A 472 -6.17 -8.32 -17.39
CA ALA A 472 -5.60 -8.44 -16.06
C ALA A 472 -6.22 -9.60 -15.27
N THR A 473 -7.53 -9.82 -15.40
CA THR A 473 -8.24 -10.95 -14.78
C THR A 473 -7.73 -12.30 -15.33
N ARG A 474 -7.60 -12.44 -16.63
CA ARG A 474 -7.03 -13.66 -17.26
C ARG A 474 -5.61 -13.92 -16.78
N ASN A 475 -4.78 -12.88 -16.69
CA ASN A 475 -3.42 -12.99 -16.20
C ASN A 475 -3.38 -13.49 -14.74
N LEU A 476 -4.16 -12.88 -13.85
CA LEU A 476 -4.20 -13.27 -12.44
C LEU A 476 -4.73 -14.68 -12.24
N ASN A 477 -5.72 -15.10 -13.03
CA ASN A 477 -6.18 -16.49 -13.03
C ASN A 477 -5.05 -17.46 -13.42
N LYS A 478 -4.24 -17.10 -14.43
CA LYS A 478 -3.10 -17.93 -14.87
C LYS A 478 -1.97 -17.95 -13.83
N VAL A 479 -1.75 -16.84 -13.12
CA VAL A 479 -0.79 -16.76 -11.99
C VAL A 479 -1.07 -17.83 -10.94
N ILE A 480 -2.33 -18.13 -10.65
CA ILE A 480 -2.72 -19.20 -9.69
C ILE A 480 -2.12 -20.56 -10.09
N ASP A 481 -2.12 -20.87 -11.40
CA ASP A 481 -1.68 -22.16 -11.92
C ASP A 481 -0.14 -22.30 -11.98
N VAL A 482 0.58 -21.20 -12.24
CA VAL A 482 2.04 -21.18 -12.36
C VAL A 482 2.77 -20.82 -11.07
N ASN A 483 2.04 -20.44 -10.02
CA ASN A 483 2.59 -20.01 -8.75
C ASN A 483 3.29 -21.17 -8.01
N TYR A 484 4.44 -20.87 -7.39
CA TYR A 484 5.06 -21.73 -6.40
C TYR A 484 4.43 -21.45 -5.02
N TYR A 485 3.92 -22.47 -4.36
CA TYR A 485 3.33 -22.36 -3.05
C TYR A 485 4.32 -22.81 -1.96
N PRO A 486 4.71 -21.95 -1.00
CA PRO A 486 5.68 -22.28 0.03
C PRO A 486 5.21 -23.36 1.02
N VAL A 487 3.90 -23.53 1.15
CA VAL A 487 3.25 -24.52 2.03
C VAL A 487 2.05 -25.17 1.33
N PRO A 488 1.76 -26.45 1.59
CA PRO A 488 0.71 -27.20 0.88
C PRO A 488 -0.69 -26.66 1.15
N GLU A 489 -0.96 -26.16 2.36
CA GLU A 489 -2.25 -25.57 2.75
C GLU A 489 -2.60 -24.33 1.89
N ALA A 490 -1.58 -23.56 1.48
CA ALA A 490 -1.74 -22.41 0.58
C ALA A 490 -2.12 -22.88 -0.83
N LYS A 491 -1.48 -23.92 -1.35
CA LYS A 491 -1.83 -24.51 -2.64
C LYS A 491 -3.25 -25.06 -2.63
N LYS A 492 -3.62 -25.78 -1.58
CA LYS A 492 -4.97 -26.35 -1.42
C LYS A 492 -6.03 -25.26 -1.52
N SER A 493 -5.94 -24.22 -0.72
CA SER A 493 -6.90 -23.12 -0.69
C SER A 493 -6.98 -22.38 -2.04
N ASN A 494 -5.82 -21.98 -2.59
CA ASN A 494 -5.80 -21.17 -3.80
C ASN A 494 -6.29 -21.90 -5.04
N MET A 495 -6.00 -23.19 -5.16
CA MET A 495 -6.48 -24.02 -6.27
C MET A 495 -7.98 -24.33 -6.16
N ARG A 496 -8.53 -24.49 -4.93
CA ARG A 496 -9.95 -24.76 -4.71
C ARG A 496 -10.84 -23.55 -4.97
N HIS A 497 -10.43 -22.39 -4.47
CA HIS A 497 -11.29 -21.19 -4.46
C HIS A 497 -10.90 -20.16 -5.53
N ARG A 498 -9.69 -20.21 -6.04
CA ARG A 498 -9.13 -19.38 -7.11
C ARG A 498 -9.42 -17.87 -6.97
N PRO A 499 -9.22 -17.26 -5.78
CA PRO A 499 -9.42 -15.83 -5.61
C PRO A 499 -8.32 -15.03 -6.31
N ILE A 500 -8.67 -13.84 -6.79
CA ILE A 500 -7.74 -12.84 -7.31
C ILE A 500 -8.08 -11.47 -6.71
N GLY A 501 -7.17 -10.51 -6.81
CA GLY A 501 -7.37 -9.14 -6.30
C GLY A 501 -6.91 -8.09 -7.30
N LEU A 502 -7.88 -7.53 -8.03
CA LEU A 502 -7.65 -6.34 -8.84
C LEU A 502 -7.81 -5.09 -8.00
N GLY A 503 -6.87 -4.17 -8.13
CA GLY A 503 -6.92 -2.84 -7.54
C GLY A 503 -6.64 -1.77 -8.58
N VAL A 504 -6.46 -0.55 -8.09
CA VAL A 504 -6.18 0.63 -8.91
C VAL A 504 -5.01 1.41 -8.34
N GLN A 505 -4.44 2.30 -9.16
CA GLN A 505 -3.53 3.35 -8.75
C GLN A 505 -3.83 4.63 -9.53
N GLY A 506 -3.53 5.78 -8.93
CA GLY A 506 -3.70 7.07 -9.59
C GLY A 506 -5.15 7.56 -9.69
N LEU A 507 -6.03 7.21 -8.73
CA LEU A 507 -7.38 7.79 -8.72
C LEU A 507 -7.35 9.31 -8.54
N ALA A 508 -6.51 9.82 -7.63
CA ALA A 508 -6.33 11.25 -7.44
C ALA A 508 -5.77 11.93 -8.69
N ASP A 509 -4.81 11.31 -9.37
CA ASP A 509 -4.29 11.81 -10.66
C ASP A 509 -5.40 11.89 -11.72
N ALA A 510 -6.27 10.88 -11.78
CA ALA A 510 -7.40 10.86 -12.71
C ALA A 510 -8.37 12.01 -12.46
N PHE A 511 -8.73 12.27 -11.21
CA PHE A 511 -9.60 13.40 -10.85
C PHE A 511 -8.95 14.75 -11.21
N ILE A 512 -7.67 14.93 -10.91
CA ILE A 512 -6.92 16.14 -11.27
C ILE A 512 -6.93 16.37 -12.79
N LEU A 513 -6.65 15.33 -13.58
CA LEU A 513 -6.64 15.43 -15.05
C LEU A 513 -8.02 15.76 -15.63
N LEU A 514 -9.08 15.32 -14.98
CA LEU A 514 -10.48 15.61 -15.33
C LEU A 514 -10.99 16.90 -14.69
N ARG A 515 -10.14 17.64 -13.96
CA ARG A 515 -10.48 18.90 -13.28
C ARG A 515 -11.58 18.76 -12.23
N MET A 516 -11.64 17.60 -11.56
CA MET A 516 -12.60 17.28 -10.49
C MET A 516 -11.92 17.42 -9.12
N PRO A 517 -12.42 18.27 -8.21
CA PRO A 517 -12.03 18.22 -6.80
C PRO A 517 -12.29 16.82 -6.23
N PHE A 518 -11.40 16.32 -5.39
CA PHE A 518 -11.49 14.93 -4.89
C PHE A 518 -12.81 14.66 -4.12
N ASP A 519 -13.29 15.67 -3.40
CA ASP A 519 -14.51 15.62 -2.58
C ASP A 519 -15.77 16.12 -3.32
N SER A 520 -15.73 16.26 -4.65
CA SER A 520 -16.88 16.67 -5.46
C SER A 520 -17.83 15.51 -5.77
N GLU A 521 -19.09 15.84 -6.06
CA GLU A 521 -20.09 14.84 -6.47
C GLU A 521 -19.72 14.18 -7.82
N GLU A 522 -19.10 14.93 -8.74
CA GLU A 522 -18.62 14.39 -10.01
C GLU A 522 -17.53 13.35 -9.78
N ALA A 523 -16.60 13.61 -8.84
CA ALA A 523 -15.57 12.65 -8.46
C ALA A 523 -16.17 11.41 -7.79
N ARG A 524 -17.16 11.56 -6.92
CA ARG A 524 -17.93 10.43 -6.33
C ARG A 524 -18.60 9.58 -7.39
N GLY A 525 -19.27 10.21 -8.37
CA GLY A 525 -19.89 9.52 -9.50
C GLY A 525 -18.88 8.72 -10.31
N LEU A 526 -17.77 9.33 -10.70
CA LEU A 526 -16.71 8.67 -11.44
C LEU A 526 -16.05 7.53 -10.66
N ASN A 527 -15.81 7.70 -9.36
CA ASN A 527 -15.32 6.65 -8.47
C ASN A 527 -16.20 5.40 -8.51
N LYS A 528 -17.52 5.58 -8.41
CA LYS A 528 -18.49 4.49 -8.50
C LYS A 528 -18.47 3.82 -9.88
N ASP A 529 -18.48 4.61 -10.96
CA ASP A 529 -18.50 4.12 -12.34
C ASP A 529 -17.22 3.33 -12.71
N ILE A 530 -16.06 3.75 -12.21
CA ILE A 530 -14.79 3.04 -12.41
C ILE A 530 -14.86 1.65 -11.77
N PHE A 531 -15.27 1.54 -10.51
CA PHE A 531 -15.31 0.25 -9.83
C PHE A 531 -16.45 -0.65 -10.31
N GLU A 532 -17.58 -0.09 -10.75
CA GLU A 532 -18.60 -0.84 -11.47
C GLU A 532 -18.03 -1.48 -12.75
N THR A 533 -17.29 -0.72 -13.55
CA THR A 533 -16.65 -1.19 -14.78
C THR A 533 -15.62 -2.31 -14.50
N ILE A 534 -14.78 -2.13 -13.48
CA ILE A 534 -13.78 -3.14 -13.09
C ILE A 534 -14.47 -4.43 -12.63
N TYR A 535 -15.49 -4.32 -11.79
CA TYR A 535 -16.20 -5.49 -11.28
C TYR A 535 -16.96 -6.24 -12.40
N PHE A 536 -17.59 -5.50 -13.31
CA PHE A 536 -18.25 -6.09 -14.49
C PHE A 536 -17.27 -6.84 -15.39
N GLY A 537 -16.18 -6.17 -15.81
CA GLY A 537 -15.19 -6.75 -16.70
C GLY A 537 -14.49 -7.96 -16.08
N ALA A 538 -14.19 -7.92 -14.79
CA ALA A 538 -13.57 -9.03 -14.07
C ALA A 538 -14.55 -10.23 -13.93
N MET A 539 -15.82 -9.97 -13.62
CA MET A 539 -16.83 -11.01 -13.50
C MET A 539 -17.10 -11.70 -14.84
N GLU A 540 -17.22 -10.92 -15.92
CA GLU A 540 -17.43 -11.46 -17.26
C GLU A 540 -16.23 -12.29 -17.73
N ALA A 541 -15.00 -11.79 -17.53
CA ALA A 541 -13.79 -12.54 -17.87
C ALA A 541 -13.70 -13.85 -17.08
N SER A 542 -14.04 -13.83 -15.78
CA SER A 542 -14.07 -15.03 -14.95
C SER A 542 -15.14 -16.03 -15.40
N MET A 543 -16.30 -15.55 -15.87
CA MET A 543 -17.34 -16.38 -16.45
C MET A 543 -16.88 -16.99 -17.80
N GLU A 544 -16.22 -16.22 -18.66
CA GLU A 544 -15.66 -16.72 -19.91
C GLU A 544 -14.59 -17.80 -19.65
N LEU A 545 -13.71 -17.61 -18.68
CA LEU A 545 -12.74 -18.61 -18.25
C LEU A 545 -13.42 -19.89 -17.73
N SER A 546 -14.54 -19.76 -17.05
CA SER A 546 -15.33 -20.90 -16.57
C SER A 546 -15.93 -21.71 -17.71
N LYS A 547 -16.33 -21.09 -18.84
CA LYS A 547 -16.79 -21.82 -20.03
C LYS A 547 -15.73 -22.78 -20.59
N VAL A 548 -14.45 -22.42 -20.46
CA VAL A 548 -13.33 -23.21 -21.00
C VAL A 548 -12.79 -24.20 -19.97
N SER A 549 -12.64 -23.78 -18.70
CA SER A 549 -11.90 -24.53 -17.67
C SER A 549 -12.78 -24.99 -16.49
N GLY A 550 -14.08 -24.75 -16.56
CA GLY A 550 -15.03 -25.01 -15.47
C GLY A 550 -14.96 -23.98 -14.33
N ALA A 551 -16.03 -23.93 -13.53
CA ALA A 551 -16.09 -23.08 -12.34
C ALA A 551 -15.07 -23.53 -11.28
N TYR A 552 -14.71 -22.61 -10.36
CA TYR A 552 -13.90 -23.01 -9.21
C TYR A 552 -14.64 -24.06 -8.37
N GLU A 553 -13.87 -24.91 -7.66
CA GLU A 553 -14.39 -26.10 -6.97
C GLU A 553 -15.56 -25.80 -6.02
N THR A 554 -15.48 -24.73 -5.27
CA THR A 554 -16.49 -24.36 -4.24
C THR A 554 -17.52 -23.34 -4.73
N PHE A 555 -17.74 -23.25 -6.03
CA PHE A 555 -18.73 -22.37 -6.65
C PHE A 555 -20.16 -22.68 -6.21
N LYS A 556 -20.52 -23.96 -6.18
CA LYS A 556 -21.89 -24.39 -5.83
C LYS A 556 -22.22 -24.00 -4.37
N GLY A 557 -23.33 -23.33 -4.20
CA GLY A 557 -23.80 -22.82 -2.91
C GLY A 557 -23.32 -21.41 -2.57
N SER A 558 -22.34 -20.86 -3.31
CA SER A 558 -21.91 -19.47 -3.17
C SER A 558 -22.99 -18.46 -3.58
N PRO A 559 -22.95 -17.21 -3.11
CA PRO A 559 -23.89 -16.16 -3.57
C PRO A 559 -23.91 -15.99 -5.08
N VAL A 560 -22.77 -15.93 -5.76
CA VAL A 560 -22.73 -15.77 -7.22
C VAL A 560 -23.36 -16.93 -7.97
N SER A 561 -23.33 -18.15 -7.43
CA SER A 561 -24.03 -19.31 -8.01
C SER A 561 -25.55 -19.15 -8.03
N LYS A 562 -26.07 -18.27 -7.18
CA LYS A 562 -27.49 -17.89 -7.09
C LYS A 562 -27.79 -16.60 -7.85
N GLY A 563 -26.77 -15.99 -8.49
CA GLY A 563 -26.90 -14.69 -9.16
C GLY A 563 -26.94 -13.50 -8.21
N ILE A 564 -26.43 -13.68 -6.98
CA ILE A 564 -26.28 -12.60 -5.98
C ILE A 564 -24.86 -12.07 -6.08
N PHE A 565 -24.71 -10.85 -6.57
CA PHE A 565 -23.43 -10.20 -6.77
C PHE A 565 -23.08 -9.28 -5.58
N GLN A 566 -21.89 -8.66 -5.60
CA GLN A 566 -21.45 -7.85 -4.48
C GLN A 566 -22.42 -6.69 -4.19
N PHE A 567 -22.83 -5.95 -5.22
CA PHE A 567 -23.75 -4.83 -5.05
C PHE A 567 -25.14 -5.26 -4.50
N ASP A 568 -25.62 -6.47 -4.83
CA ASP A 568 -26.86 -7.01 -4.23
C ASP A 568 -26.71 -7.21 -2.72
N MET A 569 -25.53 -7.68 -2.27
CA MET A 569 -25.23 -7.84 -0.84
C MET A 569 -25.06 -6.51 -0.09
N TRP A 570 -24.83 -5.42 -0.82
CA TRP A 570 -24.85 -4.06 -0.30
C TRP A 570 -26.21 -3.37 -0.40
N GLY A 571 -27.20 -4.01 -1.02
CA GLY A 571 -28.51 -3.40 -1.30
C GLY A 571 -28.44 -2.25 -2.29
N VAL A 572 -27.46 -2.27 -3.21
CA VAL A 572 -27.24 -1.24 -4.24
C VAL A 572 -27.65 -1.78 -5.60
N THR A 573 -28.30 -0.95 -6.39
CA THR A 573 -28.59 -1.23 -7.81
C THR A 573 -27.63 -0.42 -8.68
N PRO A 574 -26.86 -1.07 -9.58
CA PRO A 574 -26.03 -0.34 -10.54
C PRO A 574 -26.87 0.61 -11.42
N ASP A 575 -26.44 1.87 -11.52
CA ASP A 575 -27.21 2.95 -12.14
C ASP A 575 -26.50 3.65 -13.32
N SER A 576 -25.29 3.20 -13.68
CA SER A 576 -24.55 3.81 -14.80
C SER A 576 -25.18 3.57 -16.16
N GLY A 577 -25.98 2.52 -16.30
CA GLY A 577 -26.60 2.10 -17.58
C GLY A 577 -25.61 1.59 -18.63
N ARG A 578 -24.32 1.46 -18.29
CA ARG A 578 -23.26 1.05 -19.24
C ARG A 578 -23.21 -0.46 -19.46
N TRP A 579 -23.52 -1.26 -18.44
CA TRP A 579 -23.27 -2.70 -18.43
C TRP A 579 -24.53 -3.51 -18.27
N ASN A 580 -24.64 -4.61 -19.00
CA ASN A 580 -25.81 -5.50 -18.93
C ASN A 580 -25.65 -6.54 -17.80
N TRP A 581 -25.89 -6.11 -16.57
CA TRP A 581 -25.78 -6.95 -15.37
C TRP A 581 -26.76 -8.12 -15.38
N GLU A 582 -27.98 -7.94 -15.91
CA GLU A 582 -28.98 -9.00 -15.98
C GLU A 582 -28.54 -10.15 -16.89
N GLN A 583 -27.92 -9.83 -18.03
CA GLN A 583 -27.39 -10.87 -18.92
C GLN A 583 -26.22 -11.59 -18.23
N LEU A 584 -25.29 -10.85 -17.60
CA LEU A 584 -24.15 -11.43 -16.91
C LEU A 584 -24.60 -12.34 -15.74
N LYS A 585 -25.62 -11.97 -14.98
CA LYS A 585 -26.18 -12.83 -13.91
C LYS A 585 -26.75 -14.15 -14.49
N ARG A 586 -27.42 -14.11 -15.64
CA ARG A 586 -27.88 -15.34 -16.31
C ARG A 586 -26.74 -16.24 -16.75
N ASP A 587 -25.72 -15.64 -17.37
CA ASP A 587 -24.55 -16.36 -17.86
C ASP A 587 -23.73 -16.98 -16.71
N VAL A 588 -23.56 -16.26 -15.61
CA VAL A 588 -22.88 -16.76 -14.40
C VAL A 588 -23.64 -17.92 -13.77
N LYS A 589 -24.97 -17.87 -13.71
CA LYS A 589 -25.77 -19.01 -13.22
C LYS A 589 -25.62 -20.24 -14.11
N GLN A 590 -25.50 -20.05 -15.40
CA GLN A 590 -25.44 -21.13 -16.39
C GLN A 590 -24.03 -21.74 -16.47
N PHE A 591 -22.98 -20.91 -16.54
CA PHE A 591 -21.61 -21.34 -16.83
C PHE A 591 -20.68 -21.30 -15.61
N GLY A 592 -21.08 -20.67 -14.51
CA GLY A 592 -20.25 -20.41 -13.34
C GLY A 592 -19.22 -19.30 -13.57
N VAL A 593 -18.33 -19.12 -12.58
CA VAL A 593 -17.15 -18.27 -12.67
C VAL A 593 -15.91 -19.04 -12.25
N ARG A 594 -14.76 -18.72 -12.84
CA ARG A 594 -13.50 -19.40 -12.56
C ARG A 594 -12.89 -18.96 -11.23
N ASN A 595 -13.20 -17.75 -10.75
CA ASN A 595 -12.57 -17.11 -9.59
C ASN A 595 -13.66 -16.76 -8.55
N SER A 596 -13.43 -17.11 -7.29
CA SER A 596 -14.39 -16.84 -6.21
C SER A 596 -14.46 -15.36 -5.82
N LEU A 597 -13.34 -14.65 -5.93
CA LEU A 597 -13.21 -13.23 -5.60
C LEU A 597 -12.35 -12.54 -6.65
N LEU A 598 -12.57 -11.25 -6.89
CA LEU A 598 -12.04 -10.53 -8.06
C LEU A 598 -11.37 -9.19 -7.73
N VAL A 599 -11.94 -8.39 -6.87
CA VAL A 599 -11.53 -6.98 -6.65
C VAL A 599 -11.10 -6.76 -5.21
N ALA A 600 -9.88 -6.23 -5.03
CA ALA A 600 -9.27 -5.95 -3.75
C ALA A 600 -8.25 -4.80 -3.90
N PRO A 601 -8.66 -3.54 -3.80
CA PRO A 601 -7.75 -2.39 -3.89
C PRO A 601 -6.70 -2.39 -2.77
N MET A 602 -5.46 -2.71 -3.17
CA MET A 602 -4.28 -2.75 -2.32
C MET A 602 -3.57 -1.38 -2.26
N PRO A 603 -2.60 -1.15 -1.33
CA PRO A 603 -1.96 0.16 -1.16
C PRO A 603 -1.10 0.64 -2.34
N THR A 604 -0.60 -0.22 -3.19
CA THR A 604 0.28 0.06 -4.36
C THR A 604 1.56 0.86 -4.06
N ALA A 605 2.06 0.85 -2.84
CA ALA A 605 3.13 1.73 -2.35
C ALA A 605 4.39 1.82 -3.25
N SER A 606 4.85 0.71 -3.83
CA SER A 606 6.03 0.68 -4.72
C SER A 606 5.64 0.72 -6.19
N THR A 607 4.56 0.03 -6.57
CA THR A 607 4.16 -0.11 -7.98
C THR A 607 3.58 1.18 -8.56
N SER A 608 2.92 2.00 -7.75
CA SER A 608 2.50 3.34 -8.16
C SER A 608 3.69 4.27 -8.44
N GLN A 609 4.75 4.17 -7.64
CA GLN A 609 6.00 4.92 -7.88
C GLN A 609 6.66 4.55 -9.20
N ILE A 610 6.70 3.24 -9.54
CA ILE A 610 7.25 2.77 -10.82
C ILE A 610 6.51 3.39 -12.00
N LEU A 611 5.18 3.45 -11.95
CA LEU A 611 4.37 4.00 -13.02
C LEU A 611 4.24 5.54 -12.97
N GLY A 612 4.68 6.18 -11.89
CA GLY A 612 4.62 7.62 -11.71
C GLY A 612 3.23 8.15 -11.32
N ASN A 613 2.42 7.34 -10.64
CA ASN A 613 1.08 7.67 -10.15
C ASN A 613 1.05 7.87 -8.64
N ASN A 614 0.02 8.54 -8.13
CA ASN A 614 -0.30 8.52 -6.71
C ASN A 614 -0.77 7.11 -6.27
N GLU A 615 -0.66 6.82 -4.98
CA GLU A 615 -0.98 5.51 -4.42
C GLU A 615 -2.48 5.21 -4.53
N CYS A 616 -2.82 4.01 -4.97
CA CYS A 616 -4.15 3.40 -5.06
C CYS A 616 -5.30 4.40 -5.34
N PHE A 617 -6.26 4.50 -4.43
CA PHE A 617 -7.43 5.38 -4.48
C PHE A 617 -7.31 6.58 -3.53
N GLU A 618 -6.14 6.83 -2.96
CA GLU A 618 -5.95 7.88 -1.96
C GLU A 618 -5.75 9.27 -2.58
N PRO A 619 -6.18 10.34 -1.89
CA PRO A 619 -5.78 11.70 -2.21
C PRO A 619 -4.27 11.89 -2.04
N TYR A 620 -3.72 12.95 -2.60
CA TYR A 620 -2.34 13.35 -2.29
C TYR A 620 -2.21 13.75 -0.81
N THR A 621 -1.18 13.24 -0.15
CA THR A 621 -0.86 13.62 1.25
C THR A 621 -0.17 14.97 1.34
N SER A 622 0.52 15.38 0.29
CA SER A 622 1.18 16.69 0.16
C SER A 622 1.45 16.98 -1.30
N ASN A 623 1.40 18.26 -1.71
CA ASN A 623 1.80 18.69 -3.05
C ASN A 623 3.31 18.90 -3.19
N ILE A 624 4.07 18.83 -2.10
CA ILE A 624 5.54 18.84 -2.09
C ILE A 624 6.05 17.88 -1.03
N TYR A 625 7.00 17.04 -1.36
CA TYR A 625 7.54 16.05 -0.43
C TYR A 625 9.02 15.76 -0.73
N THR A 626 9.72 15.22 0.26
CA THR A 626 11.12 14.81 0.12
C THR A 626 11.20 13.32 -0.18
N ARG A 627 11.91 12.97 -1.24
CA ARG A 627 12.30 11.59 -1.55
C ARG A 627 13.73 11.34 -1.14
N ARG A 628 13.93 10.34 -0.29
CA ARG A 628 15.27 9.86 0.10
C ARG A 628 15.67 8.72 -0.82
N THR A 629 16.85 8.85 -1.42
CA THR A 629 17.53 7.81 -2.20
C THR A 629 18.90 7.54 -1.58
N LEU A 630 19.63 6.55 -2.10
CA LEU A 630 21.02 6.34 -1.68
C LEU A 630 21.95 7.52 -2.04
N SER A 631 21.57 8.29 -3.06
CA SER A 631 22.32 9.43 -3.57
C SER A 631 22.00 10.76 -2.87
N GLY A 632 20.98 10.79 -1.99
CA GLY A 632 20.58 11.99 -1.28
C GLY A 632 19.07 12.20 -1.17
N GLU A 633 18.69 13.40 -0.75
CA GLU A 633 17.31 13.83 -0.61
C GLU A 633 16.91 14.73 -1.78
N PHE A 634 15.74 14.44 -2.37
CA PHE A 634 15.19 15.17 -3.50
C PHE A 634 13.83 15.75 -3.12
N ILE A 635 13.64 17.03 -3.39
CA ILE A 635 12.33 17.69 -3.26
C ILE A 635 11.54 17.42 -4.54
N VAL A 636 10.34 16.87 -4.39
CA VAL A 636 9.43 16.54 -5.48
C VAL A 636 8.14 17.30 -5.28
N VAL A 637 7.71 18.01 -6.32
CA VAL A 637 6.43 18.73 -6.37
C VAL A 637 5.42 17.90 -7.17
N ASN A 638 4.15 17.95 -6.78
CA ASN A 638 3.07 17.38 -7.57
C ASN A 638 3.14 17.91 -9.00
N LYS A 639 3.43 17.01 -9.95
CA LYS A 639 3.68 17.35 -11.37
C LYS A 639 2.51 18.08 -12.03
N HIS A 640 1.29 17.76 -11.64
CA HIS A 640 0.08 18.39 -12.17
C HIS A 640 -0.08 19.81 -11.66
N LEU A 641 0.09 20.02 -10.35
CA LEU A 641 0.05 21.35 -9.74
C LEU A 641 1.12 22.26 -10.34
N MET A 642 2.35 21.76 -10.44
CA MET A 642 3.44 22.56 -11.01
C MET A 642 3.12 22.99 -12.44
N LYS A 643 2.59 22.08 -13.27
CA LYS A 643 2.18 22.38 -14.65
C LYS A 643 1.08 23.44 -14.70
N ASP A 644 0.07 23.34 -13.82
CA ASP A 644 -1.02 24.33 -13.75
C ASP A 644 -0.51 25.70 -13.30
N LEU A 645 0.34 25.76 -12.28
CA LEU A 645 0.93 27.04 -11.82
C LEU A 645 1.86 27.66 -12.87
N MET A 646 2.59 26.86 -13.63
CA MET A 646 3.41 27.34 -14.75
C MET A 646 2.54 27.90 -15.87
N SER A 647 1.48 27.19 -16.25
CA SER A 647 0.54 27.64 -17.29
C SER A 647 -0.16 28.96 -16.93
N SER A 648 -0.34 29.21 -15.64
CA SER A 648 -0.93 30.40 -15.06
C SER A 648 0.11 31.50 -14.77
N GLY A 649 1.41 31.27 -15.07
CA GLY A 649 2.50 32.22 -14.78
C GLY A 649 2.79 32.41 -13.28
N LEU A 650 2.30 31.54 -12.41
CA LEU A 650 2.43 31.66 -10.95
C LEU A 650 3.63 30.89 -10.39
N TRP A 651 4.26 29.99 -11.18
CA TRP A 651 5.38 29.19 -10.69
C TRP A 651 6.66 30.04 -10.62
N SER A 652 7.26 30.08 -9.44
CA SER A 652 8.50 30.79 -9.15
C SER A 652 9.22 30.18 -7.96
N ASP A 653 10.47 30.59 -7.70
CA ASP A 653 11.18 30.18 -6.48
C ASP A 653 10.45 30.65 -5.20
N THR A 654 9.85 31.85 -5.24
CA THR A 654 9.01 32.34 -4.13
C THR A 654 7.79 31.45 -3.91
N MET A 655 7.09 31.04 -4.97
CA MET A 655 5.95 30.13 -4.89
C MET A 655 6.37 28.78 -4.31
N ARG A 656 7.50 28.24 -4.74
CA ARG A 656 8.07 27.02 -4.18
C ARG A 656 8.35 27.15 -2.67
N GLN A 657 8.92 28.28 -2.23
CA GLN A 657 9.17 28.52 -0.81
C GLN A 657 7.86 28.60 -0.01
N LYS A 658 6.83 29.28 -0.54
CA LYS A 658 5.50 29.33 0.08
C LYS A 658 4.91 27.91 0.22
N LEU A 659 5.03 27.10 -0.80
CA LEU A 659 4.52 25.73 -0.79
C LEU A 659 5.25 24.86 0.24
N ILE A 660 6.58 24.98 0.38
CA ILE A 660 7.38 24.32 1.42
C ILE A 660 6.93 24.81 2.81
N GLY A 661 6.78 26.13 2.98
CA GLY A 661 6.33 26.74 4.23
C GLY A 661 4.95 26.26 4.69
N ALA A 662 4.06 26.01 3.75
CA ALA A 662 2.70 25.50 3.98
C ALA A 662 2.60 23.95 4.02
N ASN A 663 3.70 23.20 4.18
CA ASN A 663 3.72 21.72 4.21
C ASN A 663 3.10 21.06 2.97
N GLY A 664 3.12 21.74 1.83
CA GLY A 664 2.52 21.25 0.58
C GLY A 664 1.04 21.56 0.41
N SER A 665 0.43 22.29 1.33
CA SER A 665 -0.89 22.88 1.13
C SER A 665 -0.79 24.14 0.25
N ILE A 666 -1.80 24.36 -0.57
CA ILE A 666 -1.92 25.61 -1.34
C ILE A 666 -3.08 26.50 -0.86
N GLN A 667 -3.82 26.04 0.15
CA GLN A 667 -5.06 26.69 0.58
C GLN A 667 -4.81 28.12 1.13
N SER A 668 -3.70 28.32 1.87
CA SER A 668 -3.32 29.61 2.45
C SER A 668 -2.62 30.57 1.49
N ILE A 669 -2.28 30.14 0.28
CA ILE A 669 -1.53 30.94 -0.70
C ILE A 669 -2.51 31.81 -1.49
N SER A 670 -2.55 33.11 -1.20
CA SER A 670 -3.55 34.06 -1.75
C SER A 670 -3.51 34.23 -3.29
N GLU A 671 -2.33 34.09 -3.89
CA GLU A 671 -2.13 34.28 -5.33
C GLU A 671 -2.70 33.14 -6.19
N ILE A 672 -2.99 31.97 -5.57
CA ILE A 672 -3.53 30.83 -6.29
C ILE A 672 -5.05 30.94 -6.37
N PRO A 673 -5.65 30.84 -7.58
CA PRO A 673 -7.10 30.89 -7.77
C PRO A 673 -7.82 29.73 -7.06
N GLN A 674 -9.07 30.00 -6.60
CA GLN A 674 -9.85 29.03 -5.81
C GLN A 674 -10.12 27.73 -6.58
N ASN A 675 -10.40 27.78 -7.88
CA ASN A 675 -10.60 26.59 -8.71
C ASN A 675 -9.38 25.65 -8.76
N ILE A 676 -8.17 26.19 -8.65
CA ILE A 676 -6.94 25.39 -8.52
C ILE A 676 -6.84 24.84 -7.09
N LYS A 677 -7.12 25.67 -6.07
CA LYS A 677 -7.10 25.22 -4.66
C LYS A 677 -8.01 24.03 -4.42
N ASP A 678 -9.21 24.03 -4.96
CA ASP A 678 -10.20 22.98 -4.80
C ASP A 678 -9.72 21.63 -5.39
N ILE A 679 -9.03 21.65 -6.54
CA ILE A 679 -8.50 20.45 -7.21
C ILE A 679 -7.32 19.84 -6.45
N TYR A 680 -6.47 20.68 -5.84
CA TYR A 680 -5.22 20.25 -5.21
C TYR A 680 -5.29 20.21 -3.67
N LYS A 681 -6.48 20.03 -3.09
CA LYS A 681 -6.60 19.73 -1.67
C LYS A 681 -5.78 18.50 -1.32
N THR A 682 -5.05 18.56 -0.23
CA THR A 682 -4.38 17.41 0.35
C THR A 682 -5.36 16.58 1.18
N VAL A 683 -4.98 15.35 1.54
CA VAL A 683 -5.82 14.48 2.36
C VAL A 683 -6.17 15.10 3.72
N TRP A 684 -5.33 16.00 4.23
CA TRP A 684 -5.55 16.73 5.49
C TRP A 684 -6.63 17.82 5.41
N GLU A 685 -6.98 18.23 4.20
CA GLU A 685 -7.95 19.29 3.86
C GLU A 685 -9.27 18.72 3.35
N ILE A 686 -9.31 17.41 3.09
CA ILE A 686 -10.49 16.69 2.68
C ILE A 686 -11.17 16.09 3.92
N SER A 687 -12.48 16.27 4.05
CA SER A 687 -13.26 15.64 5.10
C SER A 687 -13.11 14.12 5.07
N GLN A 688 -12.81 13.49 6.22
CA GLN A 688 -12.74 12.03 6.30
C GLN A 688 -14.11 11.37 6.08
N LYS A 689 -15.20 12.10 6.29
CA LYS A 689 -16.55 11.69 5.89
C LYS A 689 -16.63 11.46 4.38
N ALA A 690 -16.10 12.38 3.56
CA ALA A 690 -16.04 12.22 2.11
C ALA A 690 -15.21 11.00 1.68
N ILE A 691 -14.10 10.74 2.37
CA ILE A 691 -13.27 9.55 2.13
C ILE A 691 -14.03 8.26 2.43
N ILE A 692 -14.76 8.20 3.53
CA ILE A 692 -15.60 7.06 3.93
C ILE A 692 -16.77 6.87 2.95
N ASP A 693 -17.43 7.96 2.54
CA ASP A 693 -18.52 7.91 1.55
C ASP A 693 -18.03 7.33 0.22
N MET A 694 -16.88 7.81 -0.29
CA MET A 694 -16.28 7.24 -1.50
C MET A 694 -15.92 5.76 -1.34
N SER A 695 -15.43 5.37 -0.17
CA SER A 695 -15.11 3.96 0.13
C SER A 695 -16.36 3.10 0.13
N ALA A 696 -17.48 3.59 0.68
CA ALA A 696 -18.77 2.90 0.65
C ALA A 696 -19.36 2.82 -0.77
N ASP A 697 -19.31 3.91 -1.53
CA ASP A 697 -19.83 3.97 -2.90
C ASP A 697 -19.15 2.94 -3.82
N ARG A 698 -17.81 2.87 -3.81
CA ARG A 698 -17.08 1.84 -4.57
C ARG A 698 -17.15 0.46 -3.94
N GLY A 699 -17.39 0.38 -2.62
CA GLY A 699 -17.46 -0.87 -1.85
C GLY A 699 -18.51 -1.85 -2.39
N ALA A 700 -19.61 -1.33 -2.96
CA ALA A 700 -20.64 -2.13 -3.63
C ALA A 700 -20.11 -2.97 -4.81
N TYR A 701 -18.95 -2.63 -5.36
CA TYR A 701 -18.30 -3.30 -6.49
C TYR A 701 -16.97 -3.96 -6.10
N ILE A 702 -16.64 -4.01 -4.81
CA ILE A 702 -15.43 -4.62 -4.28
C ILE A 702 -15.80 -5.87 -3.48
N CYS A 703 -15.61 -7.03 -4.07
CA CYS A 703 -16.00 -8.30 -3.44
C CYS A 703 -15.10 -8.70 -2.24
N GLN A 704 -13.88 -8.24 -2.16
CA GLN A 704 -13.02 -8.33 -0.98
C GLN A 704 -13.13 -7.06 -0.12
N SER A 705 -12.06 -6.33 0.14
CA SER A 705 -12.08 -5.09 0.91
C SER A 705 -11.11 -4.05 0.34
N GLN A 706 -10.75 -3.04 1.12
CA GLN A 706 -9.95 -1.89 0.71
C GLN A 706 -8.93 -1.55 1.79
N SER A 707 -7.71 -1.20 1.40
CA SER A 707 -6.68 -0.69 2.31
C SER A 707 -6.93 0.80 2.62
N LEU A 708 -7.97 1.08 3.41
CA LEU A 708 -8.45 2.42 3.69
C LEU A 708 -7.67 3.07 4.84
N ASN A 709 -6.78 4.01 4.53
CA ASN A 709 -6.16 4.87 5.55
C ASN A 709 -7.09 6.00 5.96
N ILE A 710 -7.01 6.39 7.23
CA ILE A 710 -7.70 7.56 7.79
C ILE A 710 -6.64 8.58 8.22
N HIS A 711 -6.89 9.85 7.89
CA HIS A 711 -5.96 10.95 8.14
C HIS A 711 -6.63 12.01 8.99
N ILE A 712 -6.21 12.16 10.24
CA ILE A 712 -6.78 13.14 11.16
C ILE A 712 -5.65 13.98 11.76
N THR A 713 -5.70 15.28 11.52
CA THR A 713 -4.88 16.25 12.24
C THR A 713 -5.37 16.35 13.67
N ASN A 714 -4.47 16.14 14.65
CA ASN A 714 -4.80 16.18 16.07
C ASN A 714 -5.99 15.25 16.44
N PRO A 715 -5.82 13.92 16.32
CA PRO A 715 -6.86 12.96 16.65
C PRO A 715 -7.20 13.04 18.15
N ASN A 716 -8.48 12.94 18.45
CA ASN A 716 -9.00 12.81 19.81
C ASN A 716 -10.07 11.71 19.86
N PHE A 717 -10.50 11.35 21.05
CA PHE A 717 -11.44 10.25 21.27
C PHE A 717 -12.80 10.49 20.61
N GLY A 718 -13.31 11.72 20.64
CA GLY A 718 -14.57 12.09 20.00
C GLY A 718 -14.50 11.96 18.47
N LYS A 719 -13.48 12.55 17.86
CA LYS A 719 -13.27 12.47 16.39
C LYS A 719 -13.15 11.02 15.89
N LEU A 720 -12.34 10.22 16.58
CA LEU A 720 -12.15 8.82 16.21
C LEU A 720 -13.43 7.99 16.40
N THR A 721 -14.15 8.19 17.51
CA THR A 721 -15.42 7.49 17.76
C THR A 721 -16.44 7.80 16.67
N SER A 722 -16.65 9.06 16.36
CA SER A 722 -17.58 9.49 15.30
C SER A 722 -17.20 8.87 13.94
N MET A 723 -15.93 8.94 13.58
CA MET A 723 -15.42 8.38 12.31
C MET A 723 -15.62 6.87 12.23
N HIS A 724 -15.25 6.10 13.27
CA HIS A 724 -15.41 4.64 13.26
C HIS A 724 -16.88 4.22 13.22
N PHE A 725 -17.76 4.89 13.98
CA PHE A 725 -19.20 4.61 13.96
C PHE A 725 -19.83 4.97 12.62
N TYR A 726 -19.39 6.05 12.00
CA TYR A 726 -19.83 6.41 10.65
C TYR A 726 -19.45 5.33 9.63
N ALA A 727 -18.18 4.88 9.64
CA ALA A 727 -17.71 3.80 8.78
C ALA A 727 -18.48 2.48 8.99
N TRP A 728 -18.76 2.12 10.26
CA TRP A 728 -19.55 0.94 10.59
C TRP A 728 -21.00 1.05 10.08
N LYS A 729 -21.66 2.19 10.32
CA LYS A 729 -23.03 2.46 9.85
C LYS A 729 -23.12 2.50 8.32
N LYS A 730 -22.08 2.93 7.63
CA LYS A 730 -21.96 2.84 6.15
C LYS A 730 -21.75 1.41 5.64
N GLY A 731 -21.54 0.45 6.49
CA GLY A 731 -21.41 -0.96 6.15
C GLY A 731 -20.05 -1.34 5.57
N LEU A 732 -18.99 -0.58 5.82
CA LEU A 732 -17.64 -0.93 5.39
C LEU A 732 -17.19 -2.26 6.00
N LYS A 733 -16.38 -3.01 5.27
CA LYS A 733 -15.70 -4.22 5.77
C LYS A 733 -14.42 -3.83 6.52
N THR A 734 -13.59 -2.99 5.93
CA THR A 734 -12.45 -2.33 6.56
C THR A 734 -12.83 -0.90 6.92
N GLY A 735 -12.89 -0.59 8.19
CA GLY A 735 -13.16 0.77 8.67
C GLY A 735 -11.91 1.63 8.68
N MET A 736 -10.75 1.05 9.01
CA MET A 736 -9.47 1.75 9.03
C MET A 736 -8.29 0.78 8.89
N TYR A 737 -7.39 1.05 7.95
CA TYR A 737 -6.07 0.43 7.88
C TYR A 737 -5.14 1.14 8.88
N TYR A 738 -4.48 2.22 8.54
CA TYR A 738 -3.73 3.04 9.49
C TYR A 738 -4.48 4.32 9.85
N LEU A 739 -4.38 4.71 11.12
CA LEU A 739 -4.59 6.10 11.51
C LEU A 739 -3.30 6.87 11.23
N ARG A 740 -3.39 7.85 10.34
CA ARG A 740 -2.31 8.80 10.05
C ARG A 740 -2.61 10.11 10.77
N SER A 741 -1.65 10.63 11.51
CA SER A 741 -1.74 11.91 12.19
C SER A 741 -0.56 12.80 11.85
N THR A 742 -0.73 14.11 11.92
CA THR A 742 0.39 15.05 11.83
C THR A 742 1.12 15.09 13.17
N ALA A 743 2.44 15.31 13.13
CA ALA A 743 3.22 15.51 14.35
C ALA A 743 2.71 16.74 15.11
N ALA A 744 2.63 16.65 16.44
CA ALA A 744 2.19 17.77 17.29
C ALA A 744 3.17 18.95 17.28
N ALA A 745 4.42 18.74 16.85
CA ALA A 745 5.43 19.78 16.65
C ALA A 745 5.94 19.71 15.21
N ASP A 746 5.84 20.82 14.49
CA ASP A 746 6.50 20.96 13.19
C ASP A 746 8.03 20.87 13.37
N ALA A 747 8.69 20.05 12.57
CA ALA A 747 10.14 20.06 12.49
C ALA A 747 10.61 21.49 12.15
N ILE A 748 11.59 22.00 12.91
CA ILE A 748 12.14 23.34 12.67
C ILE A 748 12.71 23.36 11.25
N LYS A 749 12.11 24.18 10.37
CA LYS A 749 12.52 24.32 8.97
C LYS A 749 13.64 25.34 8.88
N PHE A 750 14.89 24.87 8.97
CA PHE A 750 16.08 25.73 8.95
C PHE A 750 16.41 26.36 7.59
N THR A 751 15.71 26.00 6.52
CA THR A 751 16.03 26.40 5.13
C THR A 751 15.07 27.42 4.51
N LEU A 752 14.22 28.06 5.31
CA LEU A 752 13.33 29.12 4.81
C LEU A 752 13.97 30.48 5.01
N ASP A 753 14.21 31.20 3.92
CA ASP A 753 14.57 32.62 3.96
C ASP A 753 13.39 33.40 4.55
N LYS A 754 13.51 33.80 5.82
CA LYS A 754 12.49 34.58 6.56
C LYS A 754 12.14 35.94 5.90
N VAL A 755 12.93 36.37 4.96
CA VAL A 755 12.78 37.68 4.31
C VAL A 755 11.54 37.76 3.42
N ASN A 756 11.03 36.65 2.91
CA ASN A 756 9.92 36.63 1.93
C ASN A 756 8.54 36.30 2.54
N MET A 757 8.40 36.23 3.85
CA MET A 757 7.11 35.90 4.50
C MET A 757 6.39 37.09 5.17
N GLN A 758 6.90 38.32 5.06
CA GLN A 758 6.24 39.48 5.65
C GLN A 758 5.20 40.10 4.68
N GLN A 759 4.01 40.27 5.22
CA GLN A 759 2.87 41.00 4.60
C GLN A 759 3.15 42.46 4.38
N PRO A 760 2.34 43.17 3.53
CA PRO A 760 2.63 44.51 3.06
C PRO A 760 2.67 45.53 4.21
N ALA A 761 3.57 46.46 4.07
CA ALA A 761 3.99 47.47 4.99
C ALA A 761 2.84 48.39 5.46
N GLN A 762 2.84 48.67 6.77
CA GLN A 762 2.45 49.98 7.25
C GLN A 762 3.73 50.84 7.36
N GLU A 763 3.69 52.00 6.71
CA GLU A 763 4.74 53.02 6.78
C GLU A 763 4.85 53.56 8.18
N GLY A 764 6.07 53.82 8.62
CA GLY A 764 6.30 54.61 9.83
C GLY A 764 7.72 54.57 10.40
N ILE A 765 8.57 55.49 9.90
CA ILE A 765 9.63 56.23 10.57
C ILE A 765 10.88 55.52 11.12
N LEU A 766 12.00 55.90 10.54
CA LEU A 766 13.43 55.70 10.88
C LEU A 766 13.81 56.06 12.30
N GLN A 767 14.65 55.23 12.94
CA GLN A 767 15.78 55.72 13.74
C GLN A 767 16.95 54.71 13.73
N GLU A 768 18.12 55.26 13.42
CA GLU A 768 19.42 54.61 13.37
C GLU A 768 19.92 54.22 14.76
N GLY A 769 20.66 53.11 14.88
CA GLY A 769 21.44 52.80 16.04
C GLY A 769 22.42 51.66 15.77
N ILE A 770 23.66 52.02 15.52
CA ILE A 770 24.84 51.17 15.35
C ILE A 770 25.19 50.51 16.68
N ILE A 771 25.49 49.20 16.72
CA ILE A 771 26.53 48.60 17.62
C ILE A 771 27.06 47.30 17.02
N GLU A 772 28.37 47.21 16.99
CA GLU A 772 29.25 46.12 16.48
C GLU A 772 29.32 44.86 17.41
N PRO A 773 30.00 43.78 16.96
CA PRO A 773 29.86 42.43 17.51
C PRO A 773 30.94 42.12 18.58
N SER A 774 30.67 41.24 19.50
CA SER A 774 31.69 40.61 20.34
C SER A 774 31.37 39.14 20.69
N ILE A 775 32.27 38.28 20.20
CA ILE A 775 33.02 37.19 20.82
C ILE A 775 32.30 36.05 21.55
N VAL A 776 32.57 34.89 21.00
CA VAL A 776 32.41 33.52 21.50
C VAL A 776 33.11 33.32 22.86
N GLN A 777 32.43 32.69 23.81
CA GLN A 777 33.10 31.79 24.78
C GLN A 777 32.18 30.66 25.26
N SER A 778 32.74 29.47 25.20
CA SER A 778 32.27 28.19 25.72
C SER A 778 32.15 28.15 27.24
N VAL A 779 31.12 27.52 27.81
CA VAL A 779 31.19 26.93 29.15
C VAL A 779 30.24 25.70 29.24
N ALA A 780 30.81 24.64 29.80
CA ALA A 780 30.19 23.34 30.08
C ALA A 780 29.26 23.37 31.33
N PRO A 781 28.57 22.26 31.66
CA PRO A 781 27.29 22.27 32.37
C PRO A 781 27.46 22.36 33.91
N LEU A 782 26.53 23.05 34.54
CA LEU A 782 26.32 23.04 36.00
C LEU A 782 24.97 22.36 36.29
N VAL A 783 25.07 21.25 37.02
CA VAL A 783 23.96 20.58 37.70
C VAL A 783 23.53 21.44 38.88
N LEU A 784 22.26 21.77 38.99
CA LEU A 784 21.66 22.29 40.24
C LEU A 784 20.31 21.62 40.44
N GLU A 785 20.26 20.73 41.40
CA GLU A 785 19.05 20.23 42.04
C GLU A 785 18.24 21.39 42.60
N ALA A 786 16.98 21.48 42.20
CA ALA A 786 15.95 22.20 42.95
C ALA A 786 14.75 21.27 43.10
N GLN A 787 14.63 20.71 44.30
CA GLN A 787 13.40 20.07 44.77
C GLN A 787 12.30 21.11 44.84
N GLN A 788 11.33 21.03 43.95
CA GLN A 788 9.99 21.62 44.21
C GLN A 788 8.96 20.47 44.14
N THR A 789 8.45 20.14 45.27
CA THR A 789 7.29 19.30 45.50
C THR A 789 6.10 19.99 44.85
N ILE A 790 5.71 19.54 43.66
CA ILE A 790 4.45 19.91 43.04
C ILE A 790 3.47 18.79 43.39
N GLN A 791 2.41 19.14 44.11
CA GLN A 791 1.26 18.27 44.38
C GLN A 791 0.57 17.95 43.06
N TYR A 792 0.73 16.67 42.58
CA TYR A 792 0.08 16.11 41.42
C TYR A 792 -0.98 15.12 41.92
N GLU A 793 -2.18 15.58 42.29
CA GLU A 793 -3.26 14.62 42.63
C GLU A 793 -4.59 14.84 41.91
N ASP A 794 -4.85 15.94 41.20
CA ASP A 794 -6.19 16.17 40.60
C ASP A 794 -6.24 16.37 39.07
N GLN A 795 -5.15 16.57 38.37
CA GLN A 795 -5.19 16.85 36.92
C GLN A 795 -5.36 15.63 35.98
N PRO A 796 -4.84 14.42 36.26
CA PRO A 796 -5.01 13.28 35.37
C PRO A 796 -6.45 12.77 35.32
N MET A 797 -7.21 12.84 36.40
CA MET A 797 -8.56 12.32 36.48
C MET A 797 -9.55 13.20 35.71
N LEU A 798 -9.43 14.50 35.80
CA LEU A 798 -10.24 15.48 35.07
C LEU A 798 -10.01 15.37 33.54
N ALA A 799 -8.77 15.18 33.11
CA ALA A 799 -8.45 14.98 31.70
C ALA A 799 -8.99 13.65 31.15
N TYR A 800 -9.00 12.61 31.96
CA TYR A 800 -9.56 11.31 31.61
C TYR A 800 -11.10 11.36 31.51
N GLU A 801 -11.76 11.99 32.45
CA GLU A 801 -13.21 12.19 32.45
C GLU A 801 -13.67 13.06 31.28
N GLN A 802 -12.91 14.10 30.91
CA GLN A 802 -13.19 14.93 29.75
C GLN A 802 -13.08 14.12 28.45
N LYS A 803 -12.03 13.31 28.26
CA LYS A 803 -11.87 12.44 27.12
C LYS A 803 -13.02 11.43 26.97
N ARG A 804 -13.53 10.90 28.09
CA ARG A 804 -14.70 10.00 28.09
C ARG A 804 -15.99 10.74 27.76
N ALA A 805 -16.18 11.96 28.25
CA ALA A 805 -17.30 12.78 27.91
C ALA A 805 -17.34 13.17 26.43
N ASP A 806 -16.18 13.52 25.84
CA ASP A 806 -16.04 13.81 24.41
C ASP A 806 -16.41 12.58 23.56
N MET A 807 -15.98 11.38 23.99
CA MET A 807 -16.32 10.13 23.33
C MET A 807 -17.83 9.85 23.41
N ALA A 808 -18.44 9.99 24.58
CA ALA A 808 -19.87 9.75 24.77
C ALA A 808 -20.73 10.74 23.95
N CYS A 809 -20.37 12.03 23.95
CA CYS A 809 -21.03 13.04 23.13
C CYS A 809 -21.03 12.71 21.64
N SER A 810 -19.92 12.15 21.14
CA SER A 810 -19.80 11.75 19.72
C SER A 810 -20.65 10.51 19.37
N LEU A 811 -20.94 9.65 20.34
CA LEU A 811 -21.84 8.51 20.15
C LEU A 811 -23.30 8.96 20.03
N ASP A 812 -23.69 10.00 20.78
CA ASP A 812 -25.05 10.54 20.75
C ASP A 812 -25.39 11.27 19.44
N SER A 813 -24.39 11.85 18.77
CA SER A 813 -24.55 12.61 17.53
C SER A 813 -23.42 12.41 16.53
N PRO A 814 -23.26 11.20 15.94
CA PRO A 814 -22.14 10.91 15.04
C PRO A 814 -22.10 11.78 13.77
N ASP A 815 -23.28 12.17 13.27
CA ASP A 815 -23.42 12.98 12.04
C ASP A 815 -23.13 14.47 12.23
N ALA A 816 -23.10 14.95 13.48
CA ALA A 816 -22.84 16.35 13.82
C ALA A 816 -21.37 16.63 14.17
N CYS A 817 -20.49 15.65 14.08
CA CYS A 817 -19.09 15.79 14.48
C CYS A 817 -18.28 16.62 13.47
N GLU A 818 -17.61 17.65 13.98
CA GLU A 818 -16.70 18.52 13.21
C GLU A 818 -15.56 17.75 12.49
N ALA A 819 -15.16 16.59 13.01
CA ALA A 819 -14.11 15.79 12.41
C ALA A 819 -14.49 15.18 11.05
N CYS A 820 -15.78 14.91 10.86
CA CYS A 820 -16.30 14.39 9.58
C CYS A 820 -16.79 15.50 8.67
N GLY A 821 -17.03 16.71 9.19
CA GLY A 821 -17.58 17.84 8.46
C GLY A 821 -16.60 18.95 8.06
N SER A 822 -15.36 18.95 8.55
CA SER A 822 -14.34 19.98 8.25
C SER A 822 -13.38 19.53 7.15
#